data_475f7d8ebf1c8f1e1b960b9e4d9c456e
#
_entry.id   475f7d8ebf1c8f1e1b960b9e4d9c456e
#
_cell.length_a   1.000
_cell.length_b   1.000
_cell.length_c   1.000
_cell.angle_alpha   90.00
_cell.angle_beta   90.00
_cell.angle_gamma   90.00
#
_symmetry.space_group_name_H-M   'P 1'
#
loop_
_entity.id
_entity.type
_entity.pdbx_description
1 polymer ?
#
loop_
_entity_poly.entity_id
_entity_poly.type
_entity_poly.pdbx_seq_one_letter_code
_entity_poly.pdbx_strand_id
1 'polypeptide(L)'
;MKRKAESQANGSAAGHKKSKKSLSADEARKRFRAGLFDKPVLDAYTGEYATSAPYKHAVIHELVDDALLRSVRDEIRGNVEFTPKETDIYKIHQSGDLANLDGLDDPSLAKLPSLLALRDAVYSEAFRDYVSAITGCGPLSGRKTDMAINVYTPGCFLLCHDDVIGSRRVSYILYLTDPDKPWQPEWGGALRLFPVQKQENKDGEVAKTPLPDVVKVIPPAWNQLSFFAVQPGESFHDVEEVYHAETKEQLEKDGGRVRMAISGWFHIPQIGEDGYIEGEEEKNAKNSSLMQLQGNPAQYDAPRPQPVKVENPKPSQDDFEQADLEFLLKYIAPTYLTPDTLEQIQEHFEENSSITLANILSKKFAQRLKNYVAEQERVALPEDSASLEKLSAWRVARPPHKHRYLYQHPSQLRSSHEESPLTELLDILLPSRQFRHWLQIATGCTVESADVIARRFRRGQDYTLATGHDGKPRLELNLGITPTSGWGDEDEEEDDAAAAADAEKQEAAASKTNGKGKGKAKAEPEPEPAKPDVEAEEVGGHEVYMGGDDDADEDAAVYKSSGDDDNILFFQAAAWNKLTIVLRDSGALKFVKYVSRKAKGDRWDISGVFEVEEQDDDEDGDGAEGDNGEGAAPGDGESDEEEFNGFSDSADSESD
;
A
#
# COMPACT_ATOMS: atom_id res chain seq x y z
N MET A 1 -28.55 3.77 -30.77
CA MET A 1 -30.03 3.66 -30.58
C MET A 1 -30.29 3.58 -29.09
N LYS A 2 -30.58 4.68 -28.45
CA LYS A 2 -30.91 4.76 -27.01
C LYS A 2 -32.31 4.20 -26.77
N ARG A 3 -32.45 3.18 -25.94
CA ARG A 3 -33.77 2.73 -25.43
C ARG A 3 -33.98 3.34 -24.03
N LYS A 4 -34.89 4.29 -23.93
CA LYS A 4 -35.48 4.72 -22.66
C LYS A 4 -36.28 3.58 -22.06
N ALA A 5 -36.03 3.23 -20.81
CA ALA A 5 -36.93 2.43 -19.98
C ALA A 5 -37.78 3.39 -19.15
N GLU A 6 -39.09 3.32 -19.37
CA GLU A 6 -40.08 4.02 -18.56
C GLU A 6 -40.28 3.26 -17.24
N SER A 7 -40.09 3.95 -16.11
CA SER A 7 -40.43 3.43 -14.80
C SER A 7 -41.93 3.55 -14.53
N GLN A 8 -42.61 2.43 -14.42
CA GLN A 8 -43.98 2.39 -13.88
C GLN A 8 -43.92 2.56 -12.36
N ALA A 9 -44.54 3.62 -11.89
CA ALA A 9 -44.81 3.83 -10.47
C ALA A 9 -45.91 2.85 -10.03
N ASN A 10 -45.54 1.85 -9.24
CA ASN A 10 -46.50 1.07 -8.46
C ASN A 10 -46.51 1.61 -7.04
N GLY A 11 -47.66 2.20 -6.66
CA GLY A 11 -47.95 2.57 -5.29
C GLY A 11 -48.02 1.33 -4.41
N SER A 12 -47.17 1.22 -3.44
CA SER A 12 -47.25 0.28 -2.35
C SER A 12 -47.38 1.00 -1.01
N ALA A 13 -48.25 0.46 -0.21
CA ALA A 13 -48.68 0.88 1.10
C ALA A 13 -47.56 1.43 2.00
N ALA A 14 -47.81 2.59 2.60
CA ALA A 14 -47.03 3.14 3.69
C ALA A 14 -47.06 2.19 4.89
N GLY A 15 -46.08 1.31 4.96
CA GLY A 15 -45.73 0.61 6.20
C GLY A 15 -45.38 1.65 7.25
N HIS A 16 -46.11 1.69 8.34
CA HIS A 16 -45.80 2.50 9.51
C HIS A 16 -44.39 2.12 9.98
N LYS A 17 -43.37 2.95 9.67
CA LYS A 17 -42.08 2.92 10.38
C LYS A 17 -42.42 3.18 11.85
N LYS A 18 -42.40 2.11 12.67
CA LYS A 18 -42.43 2.26 14.12
C LYS A 18 -41.23 3.17 14.47
N SER A 19 -41.51 4.37 15.00
CA SER A 19 -40.46 5.23 15.54
C SER A 19 -39.72 4.42 16.61
N LYS A 20 -38.46 4.09 16.38
CA LYS A 20 -37.59 3.46 17.39
C LYS A 20 -37.61 4.36 18.61
N LYS A 21 -38.04 3.85 19.77
CA LYS A 21 -37.80 4.52 21.04
C LYS A 21 -36.29 4.63 21.21
N SER A 22 -35.75 5.84 21.27
CA SER A 22 -34.36 6.06 21.67
C SER A 22 -34.11 5.39 23.01
N LEU A 23 -32.98 4.70 23.13
CA LEU A 23 -32.56 4.07 24.38
C LEU A 23 -32.43 5.13 25.46
N SER A 24 -33.09 4.95 26.62
CA SER A 24 -32.94 5.89 27.72
C SER A 24 -31.51 5.85 28.27
N ALA A 25 -31.03 6.98 28.83
CA ALA A 25 -29.69 7.06 29.38
C ALA A 25 -29.43 5.98 30.46
N ASP A 26 -30.42 5.69 31.29
CA ASP A 26 -30.29 4.67 32.35
C ASP A 26 -30.23 3.24 31.78
N GLU A 27 -30.96 2.95 30.71
CA GLU A 27 -30.89 1.65 30.02
C GLU A 27 -29.56 1.49 29.29
N ALA A 28 -29.04 2.56 28.69
CA ALA A 28 -27.72 2.55 28.05
C ALA A 28 -26.60 2.29 29.08
N ARG A 29 -26.62 3.00 30.18
CA ARG A 29 -25.60 2.87 31.26
C ARG A 29 -25.52 1.46 31.85
N LYS A 30 -26.63 0.73 31.91
CA LYS A 30 -26.67 -0.66 32.42
C LYS A 30 -25.92 -1.65 31.52
N ARG A 31 -25.62 -1.30 30.27
CA ARG A 31 -24.88 -2.15 29.33
C ARG A 31 -23.36 -2.00 29.46
N PHE A 32 -22.91 -1.03 30.23
CA PHE A 32 -21.52 -0.81 30.57
C PHE A 32 -21.21 -1.32 31.99
N ARG A 33 -19.93 -1.46 32.31
CA ARG A 33 -19.53 -1.86 33.67
C ARG A 33 -20.07 -0.89 34.71
N ALA A 34 -20.41 -1.41 35.87
CA ALA A 34 -20.88 -0.58 36.99
C ALA A 34 -19.84 0.49 37.38
N GLY A 35 -20.31 1.72 37.63
CA GLY A 35 -19.47 2.84 38.02
C GLY A 35 -18.68 3.52 36.90
N LEU A 36 -18.78 3.08 35.63
CA LEU A 36 -18.08 3.73 34.53
C LEU A 36 -18.37 5.24 34.43
N PHE A 37 -19.63 5.61 34.61
CA PHE A 37 -20.10 6.99 34.47
C PHE A 37 -19.98 7.80 35.77
N ASP A 38 -19.40 7.23 36.84
CA ASP A 38 -19.17 7.97 38.08
C ASP A 38 -18.16 9.10 37.85
N LYS A 39 -18.45 10.26 38.43
CA LYS A 39 -17.62 11.45 38.22
C LYS A 39 -16.13 11.24 38.51
N PRO A 40 -15.69 10.53 39.56
CA PRO A 40 -14.27 10.29 39.81
C PRO A 40 -13.61 9.45 38.71
N VAL A 41 -14.36 8.50 38.11
CA VAL A 41 -13.88 7.65 37.01
C VAL A 41 -13.75 8.45 35.71
N LEU A 42 -14.74 9.26 35.38
CA LEU A 42 -14.70 10.19 34.27
C LEU A 42 -13.52 11.17 34.38
N ASP A 43 -13.36 11.80 35.57
CA ASP A 43 -12.28 12.75 35.83
C ASP A 43 -10.89 12.08 35.67
N ALA A 44 -10.74 10.82 36.11
CA ALA A 44 -9.51 10.06 35.95
C ALA A 44 -9.17 9.83 34.47
N TYR A 45 -10.10 9.29 33.66
CA TYR A 45 -9.87 9.10 32.22
C TYR A 45 -9.65 10.41 31.46
N THR A 46 -10.33 11.50 31.86
CA THR A 46 -10.09 12.84 31.30
C THR A 46 -8.66 13.31 31.58
N GLY A 47 -8.16 13.08 32.79
CA GLY A 47 -6.79 13.41 33.18
C GLY A 47 -5.75 12.58 32.46
N GLU A 48 -5.98 11.27 32.31
CA GLU A 48 -5.11 10.36 31.55
C GLU A 48 -5.07 10.75 30.07
N TYR A 49 -6.23 11.04 29.46
CA TYR A 49 -6.33 11.51 28.09
C TYR A 49 -5.54 12.81 27.88
N ALA A 50 -5.70 13.78 28.78
CA ALA A 50 -5.05 15.08 28.68
C ALA A 50 -3.51 15.00 28.74
N THR A 51 -2.95 13.94 29.34
CA THR A 51 -1.50 13.76 29.53
C THR A 51 -0.90 12.69 28.62
N SER A 52 -1.72 11.95 27.86
CA SER A 52 -1.26 10.86 26.98
C SER A 52 -0.41 11.38 25.81
N ALA A 53 0.49 10.54 25.33
CA ALA A 53 1.43 10.79 24.23
C ALA A 53 1.58 9.54 23.36
N PRO A 54 1.93 9.67 22.09
CA PRO A 54 2.43 10.84 21.33
C PRO A 54 1.36 11.86 20.96
N TYR A 55 0.12 11.45 20.85
CA TYR A 55 -1.06 12.30 20.76
C TYR A 55 -2.12 11.86 21.77
N LYS A 56 -3.19 12.62 21.93
CA LYS A 56 -4.19 12.37 22.95
C LYS A 56 -5.00 11.11 22.64
N HIS A 57 -4.95 10.12 23.54
CA HIS A 57 -5.68 8.86 23.42
C HIS A 57 -6.07 8.34 24.80
N ALA A 58 -7.09 7.51 24.84
CA ALA A 58 -7.53 6.82 26.05
C ALA A 58 -7.57 5.31 25.84
N VAL A 59 -7.36 4.57 26.92
CA VAL A 59 -7.56 3.12 27.01
C VAL A 59 -8.44 2.85 28.23
N ILE A 60 -9.64 2.32 27.99
CA ILE A 60 -10.59 1.94 29.03
C ILE A 60 -10.64 0.42 29.09
N HIS A 61 -10.32 -0.16 30.23
CA HIS A 61 -10.44 -1.59 30.50
C HIS A 61 -11.83 -1.92 31.06
N GLU A 62 -12.33 -3.11 30.74
CA GLU A 62 -13.63 -3.60 31.19
C GLU A 62 -14.76 -2.59 30.89
N LEU A 63 -14.86 -2.14 29.65
CA LEU A 63 -15.84 -1.10 29.24
C LEU A 63 -17.28 -1.55 29.40
N VAL A 64 -17.61 -2.72 28.82
CA VAL A 64 -18.96 -3.27 28.68
C VAL A 64 -19.24 -4.25 29.81
N ASP A 65 -20.50 -4.45 30.19
CA ASP A 65 -20.91 -5.57 31.05
C ASP A 65 -20.37 -6.89 30.43
N ASP A 66 -19.63 -7.67 31.21
CA ASP A 66 -18.92 -8.86 30.72
C ASP A 66 -19.88 -9.90 30.15
N ALA A 67 -21.05 -10.11 30.77
CA ALA A 67 -22.04 -11.07 30.28
C ALA A 67 -22.62 -10.64 28.93
N LEU A 68 -22.89 -9.35 28.77
CA LEU A 68 -23.34 -8.80 27.49
C LEU A 68 -22.26 -8.99 26.40
N LEU A 69 -21.01 -8.65 26.69
CA LEU A 69 -19.94 -8.72 25.68
C LEU A 69 -19.61 -10.15 25.28
N ARG A 70 -19.67 -11.12 26.23
CA ARG A 70 -19.56 -12.56 25.91
C ARG A 70 -20.66 -13.01 24.96
N SER A 71 -21.91 -12.60 25.23
CA SER A 71 -23.05 -12.91 24.33
C SER A 71 -22.85 -12.30 22.94
N VAL A 72 -22.37 -11.06 22.86
CA VAL A 72 -22.02 -10.40 21.59
C VAL A 72 -21.00 -11.22 20.80
N ARG A 73 -19.91 -11.64 21.47
CA ARG A 73 -18.88 -12.45 20.82
C ARG A 73 -19.40 -13.78 20.32
N ASP A 74 -20.25 -14.46 21.07
CA ASP A 74 -20.86 -15.73 20.68
C ASP A 74 -21.84 -15.56 19.51
N GLU A 75 -22.66 -14.49 19.50
CA GLU A 75 -23.53 -14.15 18.39
C GLU A 75 -22.74 -13.87 17.11
N ILE A 76 -21.66 -13.11 17.20
CA ILE A 76 -20.75 -12.82 16.07
C ILE A 76 -20.17 -14.10 15.50
N ARG A 77 -19.60 -14.97 16.34
CA ARG A 77 -18.97 -16.23 15.91
C ARG A 77 -19.95 -17.20 15.26
N GLY A 78 -21.21 -17.16 15.69
CA GLY A 78 -22.23 -18.09 15.19
C GLY A 78 -23.01 -17.59 13.98
N ASN A 79 -23.06 -16.29 13.69
CA ASN A 79 -24.03 -15.74 12.77
C ASN A 79 -23.50 -14.62 11.85
N VAL A 80 -22.25 -14.15 12.01
CA VAL A 80 -21.69 -13.10 11.16
C VAL A 80 -20.67 -13.70 10.19
N GLU A 81 -20.85 -13.40 8.92
CA GLU A 81 -19.90 -13.75 7.87
C GLU A 81 -18.89 -12.61 7.68
N PHE A 82 -17.68 -12.99 7.32
CA PHE A 82 -16.56 -12.06 7.11
C PHE A 82 -16.04 -12.18 5.68
N THR A 83 -15.89 -11.04 5.03
CA THR A 83 -15.30 -10.97 3.71
C THR A 83 -13.81 -10.61 3.85
N PRO A 84 -12.90 -11.35 3.23
CA PRO A 84 -11.51 -10.93 3.13
C PRO A 84 -11.43 -9.65 2.32
N LYS A 85 -10.67 -8.69 2.81
CA LYS A 85 -10.38 -7.42 2.14
C LYS A 85 -8.89 -7.16 2.18
N GLU A 86 -8.34 -6.85 1.03
CA GLU A 86 -6.95 -6.46 0.88
C GLU A 86 -6.85 -5.22 0.01
N THR A 87 -6.03 -4.28 0.45
CA THR A 87 -5.69 -3.05 -0.27
C THR A 87 -4.19 -2.81 -0.14
N ASP A 88 -3.68 -1.71 -0.69
CA ASP A 88 -2.30 -1.29 -0.46
C ASP A 88 -2.01 -0.99 1.02
N ILE A 89 -3.04 -0.64 1.81
CA ILE A 89 -2.90 -0.19 3.20
C ILE A 89 -3.28 -1.25 4.25
N TYR A 90 -4.12 -2.24 3.91
CA TYR A 90 -4.54 -3.27 4.88
C TYR A 90 -4.81 -4.65 4.26
N LYS A 91 -4.74 -5.67 5.11
CA LYS A 91 -5.24 -7.03 4.87
C LYS A 91 -6.02 -7.47 6.11
N ILE A 92 -7.34 -7.65 5.97
CA ILE A 92 -8.26 -7.94 7.07
C ILE A 92 -9.42 -8.83 6.61
N HIS A 93 -10.17 -9.36 7.57
CA HIS A 93 -11.51 -9.91 7.34
C HIS A 93 -12.53 -8.99 8.00
N GLN A 94 -13.50 -8.48 7.26
CA GLN A 94 -14.44 -7.48 7.75
C GLN A 94 -15.88 -7.93 7.57
N SER A 95 -16.73 -7.61 8.56
CA SER A 95 -18.19 -7.75 8.44
C SER A 95 -18.76 -6.66 7.53
N GLY A 96 -20.05 -6.77 7.18
CA GLY A 96 -20.83 -5.61 6.72
C GLY A 96 -20.87 -4.51 7.78
N ASP A 97 -21.27 -3.30 7.36
CA ASP A 97 -21.45 -2.16 8.26
C ASP A 97 -22.58 -2.44 9.26
N LEU A 98 -22.25 -2.41 10.56
CA LEU A 98 -23.20 -2.63 11.64
C LEU A 98 -24.21 -1.47 11.83
N ALA A 99 -23.95 -0.31 11.23
CA ALA A 99 -24.94 0.77 11.13
C ALA A 99 -26.22 0.29 10.41
N ASN A 100 -26.08 -0.62 9.46
CA ASN A 100 -27.16 -1.18 8.66
C ASN A 100 -27.85 -2.41 9.28
N LEU A 101 -27.54 -2.78 10.54
CA LEU A 101 -28.21 -3.91 11.22
C LEU A 101 -29.74 -3.80 11.18
N ASP A 102 -30.27 -2.58 11.22
CA ASP A 102 -31.72 -2.33 11.15
C ASP A 102 -32.35 -2.63 9.79
N GLY A 103 -31.52 -2.81 8.75
CA GLY A 103 -31.94 -3.21 7.41
C GLY A 103 -32.00 -4.73 7.20
N LEU A 104 -31.50 -5.51 8.17
CA LEU A 104 -31.60 -6.96 8.12
C LEU A 104 -33.07 -7.42 8.27
N ASP A 105 -33.38 -8.57 7.74
CA ASP A 105 -34.67 -9.22 7.96
C ASP A 105 -34.85 -9.61 9.45
N ASP A 106 -36.10 -9.68 9.91
CA ASP A 106 -36.43 -10.00 11.31
C ASP A 106 -35.79 -11.32 11.81
N PRO A 107 -35.73 -12.42 11.01
CA PRO A 107 -35.05 -13.66 11.41
C PRO A 107 -33.53 -13.50 11.58
N SER A 108 -32.86 -12.73 10.75
CA SER A 108 -31.42 -12.47 10.85
C SER A 108 -31.09 -11.57 12.04
N LEU A 109 -31.85 -10.50 12.22
CA LEU A 109 -31.71 -9.60 13.36
C LEU A 109 -31.98 -10.29 14.70
N ALA A 110 -32.93 -11.23 14.74
CA ALA A 110 -33.25 -12.02 15.95
C ALA A 110 -32.10 -12.92 16.42
N LYS A 111 -31.07 -13.14 15.59
CA LYS A 111 -29.86 -13.90 15.95
C LYS A 111 -28.77 -13.01 16.57
N LEU A 112 -28.92 -11.69 16.55
CA LEU A 112 -27.92 -10.71 16.95
C LEU A 112 -28.43 -9.71 18.01
N PRO A 113 -29.26 -10.14 19.00
CA PRO A 113 -29.87 -9.21 19.95
C PRO A 113 -28.86 -8.51 20.86
N SER A 114 -27.77 -9.20 21.24
CA SER A 114 -26.73 -8.61 22.11
C SER A 114 -25.85 -7.66 21.32
N LEU A 115 -25.51 -7.99 20.06
CA LEU A 115 -24.76 -7.10 19.17
C LEU A 115 -25.54 -5.80 18.89
N LEU A 116 -26.84 -5.90 18.61
CA LEU A 116 -27.73 -4.75 18.45
C LEU A 116 -27.77 -3.91 19.75
N ALA A 117 -27.90 -4.58 20.90
CA ALA A 117 -27.88 -3.93 22.18
C ALA A 117 -26.57 -3.16 22.45
N LEU A 118 -25.42 -3.75 22.10
CA LEU A 118 -24.11 -3.11 22.22
C LEU A 118 -23.99 -1.89 21.30
N ARG A 119 -24.36 -2.01 20.02
CA ARG A 119 -24.38 -0.89 19.07
C ARG A 119 -25.19 0.29 19.60
N ASP A 120 -26.43 0.02 20.04
CA ASP A 120 -27.31 1.07 20.55
C ASP A 120 -26.77 1.71 21.81
N ALA A 121 -26.03 0.97 22.66
CA ALA A 121 -25.37 1.53 23.84
C ALA A 121 -24.20 2.44 23.46
N VAL A 122 -23.32 2.00 22.56
CA VAL A 122 -22.13 2.76 22.10
C VAL A 122 -22.54 4.08 21.45
N TYR A 123 -23.61 4.07 20.63
CA TYR A 123 -24.11 5.29 19.98
C TYR A 123 -25.18 6.03 20.79
N SER A 124 -25.48 5.61 22.05
CA SER A 124 -26.39 6.34 22.92
C SER A 124 -25.84 7.74 23.27
N GLU A 125 -26.75 8.68 23.50
CA GLU A 125 -26.40 10.04 23.96
C GLU A 125 -25.46 10.00 25.18
N ALA A 126 -25.81 9.16 26.17
CA ALA A 126 -25.02 9.03 27.41
C ALA A 126 -23.56 8.63 27.15
N PHE A 127 -23.28 7.76 26.18
CA PHE A 127 -21.91 7.35 25.87
C PHE A 127 -21.20 8.35 24.96
N ARG A 128 -21.90 8.95 24.00
CA ARG A 128 -21.33 10.03 23.17
C ARG A 128 -20.89 11.22 24.04
N ASP A 129 -21.72 11.62 25.01
CA ASP A 129 -21.39 12.68 25.99
C ASP A 129 -20.18 12.30 26.84
N TYR A 130 -20.10 11.03 27.26
CA TYR A 130 -18.96 10.50 28.02
C TYR A 130 -17.65 10.58 27.22
N VAL A 131 -17.66 10.15 25.94
CA VAL A 131 -16.51 10.26 25.04
C VAL A 131 -16.15 11.71 24.77
N SER A 132 -17.14 12.57 24.50
CA SER A 132 -16.95 14.01 24.30
C SER A 132 -16.34 14.68 25.53
N ALA A 133 -16.77 14.33 26.75
CA ALA A 133 -16.22 14.86 27.99
C ALA A 133 -14.75 14.46 28.19
N ILE A 134 -14.37 13.23 27.87
CA ILE A 134 -12.97 12.76 27.98
C ILE A 134 -12.08 13.45 26.95
N THR A 135 -12.52 13.49 25.70
CA THR A 135 -11.69 13.97 24.56
C THR A 135 -11.69 15.48 24.42
N GLY A 136 -12.74 16.15 24.88
CA GLY A 136 -12.95 17.58 24.62
C GLY A 136 -13.26 17.90 23.16
N CYS A 137 -13.67 16.91 22.35
CA CYS A 137 -13.87 17.07 20.90
C CYS A 137 -15.14 17.84 20.50
N GLY A 138 -16.00 18.18 21.47
CA GLY A 138 -17.29 18.81 21.22
C GLY A 138 -18.40 17.77 20.97
N PRO A 139 -19.60 18.24 20.54
CA PRO A 139 -20.74 17.37 20.32
C PRO A 139 -20.47 16.32 19.23
N LEU A 140 -21.10 15.14 19.38
CA LEU A 140 -20.99 14.02 18.44
C LEU A 140 -22.35 13.69 17.85
N SER A 141 -22.40 13.31 16.58
CA SER A 141 -23.63 12.99 15.85
C SER A 141 -24.42 11.86 16.54
N GLY A 142 -25.71 12.06 16.67
CA GLY A 142 -26.66 11.03 17.06
C GLY A 142 -27.29 10.28 15.89
N ARG A 143 -27.00 10.70 14.66
CA ARG A 143 -27.62 10.14 13.44
C ARG A 143 -26.65 9.30 12.61
N LYS A 144 -25.39 9.76 12.47
CA LYS A 144 -24.38 9.06 11.67
C LYS A 144 -23.63 8.07 12.55
N THR A 145 -23.69 6.82 12.17
CA THR A 145 -22.98 5.70 12.81
C THR A 145 -22.11 5.03 11.77
N ASP A 146 -20.92 4.59 12.17
CA ASP A 146 -19.94 3.93 11.31
C ASP A 146 -19.21 2.90 12.18
N MET A 147 -19.48 1.62 11.96
CA MET A 147 -19.03 0.53 12.84
C MET A 147 -18.95 -0.79 12.07
N ALA A 148 -17.83 -1.48 12.18
CA ALA A 148 -17.63 -2.79 11.60
C ALA A 148 -16.87 -3.73 12.56
N ILE A 149 -17.04 -5.04 12.37
CA ILE A 149 -16.25 -6.04 13.04
C ILE A 149 -15.07 -6.38 12.13
N ASN A 150 -13.85 -6.23 12.66
CA ASN A 150 -12.62 -6.58 11.99
C ASN A 150 -11.98 -7.79 12.67
N VAL A 151 -11.63 -8.79 11.86
CA VAL A 151 -10.95 -10.00 12.29
C VAL A 151 -9.58 -10.04 11.61
N TYR A 152 -8.55 -10.12 12.44
CA TYR A 152 -7.16 -10.26 12.01
C TYR A 152 -6.71 -11.70 12.31
N THR A 153 -6.48 -12.44 11.27
CA THR A 153 -5.80 -13.75 11.28
C THR A 153 -4.29 -13.55 11.10
N PRO A 154 -3.45 -14.57 11.28
CA PRO A 154 -2.03 -14.47 10.97
C PRO A 154 -1.77 -13.99 9.54
N GLY A 155 -0.97 -12.93 9.40
CA GLY A 155 -0.71 -12.22 8.15
C GLY A 155 -1.60 -10.99 7.90
N CYS A 156 -2.60 -10.72 8.76
CA CYS A 156 -3.43 -9.52 8.67
C CYS A 156 -2.79 -8.34 9.39
N PHE A 157 -2.95 -7.14 8.82
CA PHE A 157 -2.38 -5.88 9.30
C PHE A 157 -3.19 -4.68 8.82
N LEU A 158 -2.91 -3.49 9.35
CA LEU A 158 -3.35 -2.20 8.85
C LEU A 158 -2.21 -1.20 9.00
N LEU A 159 -1.75 -0.62 7.89
CA LEU A 159 -0.56 0.24 7.85
C LEU A 159 -0.84 1.65 8.38
N CYS A 160 0.22 2.46 8.50
CA CYS A 160 0.18 3.79 9.10
C CYS A 160 -0.76 4.75 8.36
N HIS A 161 -1.73 5.33 9.09
CA HIS A 161 -2.72 6.30 8.61
C HIS A 161 -3.20 7.18 9.78
N ASP A 162 -4.00 8.23 9.51
CA ASP A 162 -4.48 9.19 10.51
C ASP A 162 -5.99 9.20 10.74
N ASP A 163 -6.77 8.36 10.03
CA ASP A 163 -8.24 8.25 10.07
C ASP A 163 -9.02 9.51 9.64
N VAL A 164 -8.36 10.47 9.02
CA VAL A 164 -9.00 11.73 8.58
C VAL A 164 -9.77 11.50 7.28
N ILE A 165 -10.99 11.03 7.40
CA ILE A 165 -11.91 10.78 6.29
C ILE A 165 -13.28 11.37 6.62
N GLY A 166 -13.81 12.20 5.73
CA GLY A 166 -15.14 12.75 5.83
C GLY A 166 -15.41 13.40 7.20
N SER A 167 -16.51 13.05 7.82
CA SER A 167 -16.99 13.63 9.09
C SER A 167 -16.51 12.90 10.35
N ARG A 168 -15.53 11.99 10.27
CA ARG A 168 -14.98 11.25 11.42
C ARG A 168 -14.38 12.20 12.45
N ARG A 169 -14.80 12.04 13.72
CA ARG A 169 -14.38 12.90 14.84
C ARG A 169 -13.62 12.18 15.94
N VAL A 170 -14.04 10.96 16.29
CA VAL A 170 -13.36 10.11 17.26
C VAL A 170 -13.30 8.71 16.71
N SER A 171 -12.09 8.17 16.60
CA SER A 171 -11.85 6.75 16.24
C SER A 171 -11.84 5.89 17.50
N TYR A 172 -12.42 4.69 17.42
CA TYR A 172 -12.39 3.75 18.53
C TYR A 172 -12.23 2.29 18.07
N ILE A 173 -11.62 1.49 18.94
CA ILE A 173 -11.48 0.03 18.80
C ILE A 173 -11.90 -0.62 20.10
N LEU A 174 -12.97 -1.45 20.07
CA LEU A 174 -13.39 -2.31 21.18
C LEU A 174 -12.94 -3.75 20.89
N TYR A 175 -12.05 -4.29 21.71
CA TYR A 175 -11.48 -5.61 21.51
C TYR A 175 -12.38 -6.73 22.05
N LEU A 176 -12.59 -7.75 21.21
CA LEU A 176 -13.33 -8.98 21.48
C LEU A 176 -12.42 -10.20 21.35
N THR A 177 -11.20 -10.12 21.88
CA THR A 177 -10.28 -11.25 21.95
C THR A 177 -10.86 -12.37 22.82
N ASP A 178 -10.17 -13.49 22.98
CA ASP A 178 -10.67 -14.59 23.81
C ASP A 178 -10.73 -14.14 25.29
N PRO A 179 -11.91 -14.18 25.96
CA PRO A 179 -12.05 -13.75 27.33
C PRO A 179 -11.37 -14.68 28.34
N ASP A 180 -11.19 -15.94 27.98
CA ASP A 180 -10.66 -16.99 28.88
C ASP A 180 -9.17 -17.29 28.61
N LYS A 181 -8.64 -16.81 27.47
CA LYS A 181 -7.23 -16.95 27.07
C LYS A 181 -6.70 -15.58 26.64
N PRO A 182 -6.10 -14.81 27.55
CA PRO A 182 -5.60 -13.47 27.25
C PRO A 182 -4.66 -13.46 26.06
N TRP A 183 -4.82 -12.44 25.21
CA TRP A 183 -3.94 -12.18 24.07
C TRP A 183 -2.53 -11.89 24.55
N GLN A 184 -1.54 -12.50 23.91
CA GLN A 184 -0.14 -12.28 24.25
C GLN A 184 0.44 -11.19 23.34
N PRO A 185 1.23 -10.25 23.85
CA PRO A 185 1.84 -9.20 23.03
C PRO A 185 2.71 -9.76 21.89
N GLU A 186 3.34 -10.92 22.11
CA GLU A 186 4.20 -11.60 21.15
C GLU A 186 3.44 -12.14 19.92
N TRP A 187 2.12 -12.13 19.94
CA TRP A 187 1.29 -12.55 18.81
C TRP A 187 1.03 -11.43 17.81
N GLY A 188 1.49 -10.21 18.09
CA GLY A 188 1.23 -9.03 17.28
C GLY A 188 -0.18 -8.49 17.43
N GLY A 189 -0.65 -7.76 16.43
CA GLY A 189 -1.99 -7.16 16.41
C GLY A 189 -2.17 -5.97 17.35
N ALA A 190 -1.09 -5.41 17.88
CA ALA A 190 -1.14 -4.23 18.73
C ALA A 190 -1.53 -2.97 17.92
N LEU A 191 -2.27 -2.06 18.55
CA LEU A 191 -2.41 -0.69 18.07
C LEU A 191 -1.12 0.06 18.40
N ARG A 192 -0.44 0.61 17.37
CA ARG A 192 0.83 1.31 17.53
C ARG A 192 0.67 2.76 17.11
N LEU A 193 1.21 3.69 17.92
CA LEU A 193 1.06 5.12 17.73
C LEU A 193 2.40 5.76 17.36
N PHE A 194 2.36 6.65 16.36
CA PHE A 194 3.53 7.33 15.81
C PHE A 194 3.61 8.78 16.31
N PRO A 195 4.79 9.27 16.67
CA PRO A 195 5.00 10.68 16.92
C PRO A 195 5.11 11.44 15.60
N VAL A 196 4.79 12.71 15.62
CA VAL A 196 4.88 13.58 14.45
C VAL A 196 6.00 14.60 14.60
N GLN A 197 6.58 15.00 13.46
CA GLN A 197 7.46 16.15 13.34
C GLN A 197 6.78 17.26 12.56
N LYS A 198 7.07 18.51 12.92
CA LYS A 198 6.67 19.68 12.15
C LYS A 198 7.76 19.99 11.13
N GLN A 199 7.38 20.12 9.88
CA GLN A 199 8.27 20.51 8.80
C GLN A 199 7.68 21.77 8.15
N GLU A 200 8.52 22.79 7.95
CA GLU A 200 8.16 24.03 7.28
C GLU A 200 8.71 23.98 5.85
N ASN A 201 7.86 24.26 4.87
CA ASN A 201 8.27 24.35 3.47
C ASN A 201 8.91 25.71 3.16
N LYS A 202 9.38 25.90 1.91
CA LYS A 202 9.98 27.16 1.46
C LYS A 202 9.01 28.35 1.47
N ASP A 203 7.72 28.08 1.48
CA ASP A 203 6.64 29.07 1.44
C ASP A 203 6.11 29.38 2.86
N GLY A 204 6.70 28.80 3.90
CA GLY A 204 6.33 29.01 5.31
C GLY A 204 5.13 28.18 5.77
N GLU A 205 4.65 27.25 4.97
CA GLU A 205 3.59 26.32 5.36
C GLU A 205 4.18 25.22 6.25
N VAL A 206 3.47 24.90 7.33
CA VAL A 206 3.89 23.87 8.30
C VAL A 206 3.07 22.61 8.08
N ALA A 207 3.72 21.55 7.62
CA ALA A 207 3.15 20.21 7.58
C ALA A 207 3.58 19.40 8.82
N LYS A 208 2.71 18.48 9.24
CA LYS A 208 3.01 17.49 10.27
C LYS A 208 3.09 16.12 9.61
N THR A 209 4.23 15.46 9.75
CA THR A 209 4.46 14.13 9.19
C THR A 209 4.86 13.15 10.29
N PRO A 210 4.38 11.88 10.25
CA PRO A 210 4.78 10.88 11.23
C PRO A 210 6.26 10.53 11.09
N LEU A 211 6.91 10.29 12.24
CA LEU A 211 8.24 9.71 12.29
C LEU A 211 8.16 8.19 12.10
N PRO A 212 9.22 7.54 11.59
CA PRO A 212 9.17 6.11 11.27
C PRO A 212 9.10 5.17 12.48
N ASP A 213 9.46 5.65 13.68
CA ASP A 213 9.54 4.82 14.87
C ASP A 213 8.30 4.95 15.74
N VAL A 214 7.72 3.81 16.08
CA VAL A 214 6.59 3.70 17.03
C VAL A 214 7.07 4.04 18.44
N VAL A 215 6.30 4.84 19.16
CA VAL A 215 6.64 5.24 20.55
C VAL A 215 5.63 4.75 21.59
N LYS A 216 4.48 4.27 21.15
CA LYS A 216 3.45 3.71 22.02
C LYS A 216 2.87 2.46 21.37
N VAL A 217 2.83 1.38 22.15
CA VAL A 217 2.24 0.10 21.75
C VAL A 217 1.11 -0.23 22.73
N ILE A 218 -0.07 -0.53 22.22
CA ILE A 218 -1.27 -0.89 22.98
C ILE A 218 -1.71 -2.28 22.52
N PRO A 219 -1.31 -3.36 23.23
CA PRO A 219 -1.76 -4.71 22.91
C PRO A 219 -3.27 -4.87 23.04
N PRO A 220 -3.91 -5.70 22.21
CA PRO A 220 -5.34 -6.00 22.37
C PRO A 220 -5.59 -6.77 23.67
N ALA A 221 -6.69 -6.46 24.35
CA ALA A 221 -7.16 -7.19 25.51
C ALA A 221 -8.68 -7.31 25.49
N TRP A 222 -9.21 -8.37 26.08
CA TRP A 222 -10.65 -8.58 26.23
C TRP A 222 -11.32 -7.36 26.89
N ASN A 223 -12.43 -6.89 26.29
CA ASN A 223 -13.25 -5.78 26.82
C ASN A 223 -12.47 -4.48 27.02
N GLN A 224 -11.45 -4.25 26.22
CA GLN A 224 -10.68 -2.99 26.20
C GLN A 224 -11.17 -2.10 25.07
N LEU A 225 -11.44 -0.83 25.37
CA LEU A 225 -11.68 0.22 24.39
C LEU A 225 -10.46 1.13 24.29
N SER A 226 -9.94 1.29 23.09
CA SER A 226 -8.96 2.35 22.77
C SER A 226 -9.62 3.38 21.87
N PHE A 227 -9.45 4.67 22.14
CA PHE A 227 -10.02 5.73 21.31
C PHE A 227 -9.21 7.02 21.37
N PHE A 228 -9.38 7.85 20.34
CA PHE A 228 -8.74 9.17 20.24
C PHE A 228 -9.58 10.10 19.36
N ALA A 229 -9.52 11.40 19.60
CA ALA A 229 -10.05 12.37 18.66
C ALA A 229 -9.16 12.40 17.41
N VAL A 230 -9.79 12.27 16.24
CA VAL A 230 -9.12 12.34 14.94
C VAL A 230 -8.60 13.76 14.74
N GLN A 231 -7.29 13.89 14.53
CA GLN A 231 -6.61 15.16 14.31
C GLN A 231 -5.78 15.08 13.03
N PRO A 232 -6.11 15.89 12.01
CA PRO A 232 -5.39 15.90 10.77
C PRO A 232 -3.88 16.09 10.96
N GLY A 233 -3.09 15.17 10.38
CA GLY A 233 -1.63 15.18 10.46
C GLY A 233 -1.05 14.89 11.85
N GLU A 234 -1.82 14.41 12.82
CA GLU A 234 -1.33 14.08 14.16
C GLU A 234 -1.64 12.65 14.62
N SER A 235 -2.84 12.14 14.33
CA SER A 235 -3.34 10.88 14.89
C SER A 235 -2.85 9.62 14.16
N PHE A 236 -1.58 9.61 13.73
CA PHE A 236 -1.01 8.49 12.99
C PHE A 236 -0.85 7.24 13.83
N HIS A 237 -1.40 6.15 13.31
CA HIS A 237 -1.38 4.84 13.96
C HIS A 237 -1.40 3.72 12.92
N ASP A 238 -1.08 2.51 13.37
CA ASP A 238 -1.22 1.28 12.61
C ASP A 238 -1.74 0.14 13.50
N VAL A 239 -2.08 -0.98 12.87
CA VAL A 239 -2.29 -2.26 13.55
C VAL A 239 -1.20 -3.21 13.09
N GLU A 240 -0.36 -3.62 14.05
CA GLU A 240 0.71 -4.57 13.83
C GLU A 240 0.20 -5.87 13.20
N GLU A 241 1.01 -6.49 12.33
CA GLU A 241 0.71 -7.80 11.78
C GLU A 241 0.48 -8.83 12.89
N VAL A 242 -0.54 -9.66 12.73
CA VAL A 242 -0.78 -10.83 13.59
C VAL A 242 0.05 -12.00 13.07
N TYR A 243 0.85 -12.66 13.94
CA TYR A 243 1.83 -13.66 13.49
C TYR A 243 2.01 -14.87 14.43
N HIS A 244 1.04 -15.20 15.27
CA HIS A 244 1.14 -16.31 16.22
C HIS A 244 1.01 -17.72 15.61
N ALA A 245 0.66 -17.83 14.34
CA ALA A 245 0.62 -19.09 13.61
C ALA A 245 1.17 -18.89 12.19
N GLU A 246 1.97 -19.85 11.72
CA GLU A 246 2.57 -19.83 10.38
C GLU A 246 1.67 -20.47 9.33
N THR A 247 0.86 -21.48 9.73
CA THR A 247 -0.05 -22.20 8.84
C THR A 247 -1.48 -22.26 9.39
N LYS A 248 -2.44 -22.55 8.50
CA LYS A 248 -3.86 -22.73 8.87
C LYS A 248 -4.02 -23.88 9.89
N GLU A 249 -3.29 -24.98 9.70
CA GLU A 249 -3.34 -26.15 10.60
C GLU A 249 -2.81 -25.80 11.99
N GLN A 250 -1.76 -24.99 12.07
CA GLN A 250 -1.25 -24.50 13.37
C GLN A 250 -2.29 -23.60 14.04
N LEU A 251 -2.93 -22.70 13.30
CA LEU A 251 -4.00 -21.84 13.82
C LEU A 251 -5.16 -22.66 14.36
N GLU A 252 -5.62 -23.69 13.64
CA GLU A 252 -6.69 -24.59 14.07
C GLU A 252 -6.29 -25.38 15.32
N LYS A 253 -5.08 -25.90 15.36
CA LYS A 253 -4.53 -26.61 16.53
C LYS A 253 -4.48 -25.72 17.77
N ASP A 254 -4.21 -24.43 17.59
CA ASP A 254 -4.21 -23.43 18.67
C ASP A 254 -5.62 -22.92 19.02
N GLY A 255 -6.66 -23.53 18.43
CA GLY A 255 -8.07 -23.24 18.71
C GLY A 255 -8.66 -22.11 17.89
N GLY A 256 -8.12 -21.81 16.71
CA GLY A 256 -8.62 -20.81 15.78
C GLY A 256 -8.59 -19.39 16.35
N ARG A 257 -7.58 -19.07 17.14
CA ARG A 257 -7.47 -17.78 17.84
C ARG A 257 -7.22 -16.64 16.86
N VAL A 258 -8.04 -15.62 16.94
CA VAL A 258 -7.97 -14.43 16.07
C VAL A 258 -8.03 -13.16 16.91
N ARG A 259 -7.47 -12.08 16.39
CA ARG A 259 -7.67 -10.74 16.94
C ARG A 259 -8.97 -10.17 16.36
N MET A 260 -10.04 -10.27 17.14
CA MET A 260 -11.34 -9.72 16.81
C MET A 260 -11.54 -8.38 17.53
N ALA A 261 -12.05 -7.39 16.83
CA ALA A 261 -12.43 -6.11 17.39
C ALA A 261 -13.62 -5.50 16.64
N ILE A 262 -14.41 -4.70 17.34
CA ILE A 262 -15.34 -3.76 16.73
C ILE A 262 -14.62 -2.43 16.61
N SER A 263 -14.45 -1.95 15.39
CA SER A 263 -13.89 -0.63 15.09
C SER A 263 -14.97 0.28 14.55
N GLY A 264 -14.89 1.57 14.86
CA GLY A 264 -15.86 2.54 14.38
C GLY A 264 -15.45 3.97 14.67
N TRP A 265 -16.31 4.86 14.22
CA TRP A 265 -16.08 6.29 14.37
C TRP A 265 -17.34 6.97 14.90
N PHE A 266 -17.14 7.92 15.81
CA PHE A 266 -18.12 8.95 16.09
C PHE A 266 -17.86 10.11 15.13
N HIS A 267 -18.94 10.67 14.61
CA HIS A 267 -18.91 11.74 13.61
C HIS A 267 -19.22 13.09 14.20
N ILE A 268 -18.82 14.17 13.53
CA ILE A 268 -19.29 15.53 13.79
C ILE A 268 -20.81 15.59 13.58
N PRO A 269 -21.52 16.52 14.25
CA PRO A 269 -22.95 16.73 14.03
C PRO A 269 -23.26 16.93 12.56
N GLN A 270 -24.32 16.26 12.08
CA GLN A 270 -24.79 16.34 10.72
C GLN A 270 -25.76 17.51 10.54
N ILE A 271 -26.07 17.88 9.28
CA ILE A 271 -27.02 18.96 8.97
C ILE A 271 -28.33 18.77 9.74
N GLY A 272 -28.71 19.80 10.52
CA GLY A 272 -29.90 19.81 11.37
C GLY A 272 -29.74 19.12 12.73
N GLU A 273 -28.50 18.82 13.15
CA GLU A 273 -28.16 18.46 14.54
C GLU A 273 -27.55 19.68 15.26
N ASP A 274 -27.76 19.72 16.59
CA ASP A 274 -27.14 20.77 17.42
C ASP A 274 -25.61 20.67 17.37
N GLY A 275 -24.95 21.80 17.08
CA GLY A 275 -23.49 21.86 16.95
C GLY A 275 -22.96 21.60 15.54
N TYR A 276 -23.82 21.47 14.53
CA TYR A 276 -23.38 21.40 13.14
C TYR A 276 -22.65 22.69 12.72
N ILE A 277 -21.51 22.52 12.05
CA ILE A 277 -20.69 23.61 11.50
C ILE A 277 -20.47 23.33 10.02
N GLU A 278 -20.95 24.23 9.16
CA GLU A 278 -20.77 24.13 7.72
C GLU A 278 -19.28 24.24 7.34
N GLY A 279 -18.81 23.40 6.43
CA GLY A 279 -17.42 23.39 5.96
C GLY A 279 -16.37 22.79 6.92
N GLU A 280 -16.79 22.23 8.07
CA GLU A 280 -15.85 21.60 9.01
C GLU A 280 -15.22 20.33 8.40
N GLU A 281 -15.98 19.56 7.64
CA GLU A 281 -15.53 18.33 6.98
C GLU A 281 -14.45 18.63 5.94
N GLU A 282 -14.69 19.57 5.04
CA GLU A 282 -13.75 19.99 3.99
C GLU A 282 -12.47 20.60 4.57
N LYS A 283 -12.60 21.33 5.69
CA LYS A 283 -11.44 21.90 6.39
C LYS A 283 -10.55 20.79 6.97
N ASN A 284 -11.14 19.74 7.52
CA ASN A 284 -10.40 18.61 8.07
C ASN A 284 -9.73 17.78 6.96
N ALA A 285 -10.43 17.56 5.84
CA ALA A 285 -9.94 16.79 4.70
C ALA A 285 -8.67 17.38 4.08
N LYS A 286 -8.55 18.71 3.99
CA LYS A 286 -7.39 19.38 3.38
C LYS A 286 -6.03 19.00 3.97
N ASN A 287 -5.99 18.56 5.21
CA ASN A 287 -4.76 18.19 5.92
C ASN A 287 -4.65 16.67 6.18
N SER A 288 -5.50 15.86 5.57
CA SER A 288 -5.49 14.41 5.73
C SER A 288 -4.24 13.77 5.10
N SER A 289 -3.88 12.57 5.56
CA SER A 289 -2.84 11.76 4.93
C SER A 289 -3.18 11.41 3.48
N LEU A 290 -4.47 11.20 3.18
CA LEU A 290 -4.97 10.95 1.83
C LEU A 290 -4.66 12.12 0.88
N MET A 291 -4.94 13.37 1.29
CA MET A 291 -4.62 14.55 0.48
C MET A 291 -3.11 14.73 0.28
N GLN A 292 -2.29 14.31 1.24
CA GLN A 292 -0.83 14.31 1.09
C GLN A 292 -0.34 13.26 0.09
N LEU A 293 -1.06 12.16 -0.11
CA LEU A 293 -0.76 11.16 -1.15
C LEU A 293 -1.14 11.66 -2.55
N GLN A 294 -2.16 12.49 -2.66
CA GLN A 294 -2.67 13.03 -3.92
C GLN A 294 -1.96 14.32 -4.39
N GLY A 295 -1.37 15.10 -3.47
CA GLY A 295 -0.71 16.37 -3.77
C GLY A 295 0.75 16.23 -4.21
N ASN A 296 1.55 17.32 -4.08
CA ASN A 296 3.00 17.27 -4.32
C ASN A 296 3.71 16.58 -3.15
N PRO A 297 3.86 15.26 -3.20
CA PRO A 297 4.27 14.45 -2.06
C PRO A 297 5.76 14.58 -1.73
N ALA A 298 6.59 14.89 -2.72
CA ALA A 298 8.05 14.79 -2.62
C ALA A 298 8.71 15.79 -1.67
N GLN A 299 8.00 16.85 -1.28
CA GLN A 299 8.62 17.95 -0.52
C GLN A 299 9.00 17.55 0.93
N TYR A 300 8.32 16.55 1.52
CA TYR A 300 8.57 16.07 2.88
C TYR A 300 9.12 14.64 2.93
N ASP A 301 9.30 14.01 1.77
CA ASP A 301 9.68 12.61 1.67
C ASP A 301 11.20 12.41 1.79
N ALA A 302 11.59 11.26 2.29
CA ALA A 302 12.92 10.72 2.20
C ALA A 302 12.81 9.25 1.74
N PRO A 303 13.54 8.82 0.69
CA PRO A 303 14.46 9.62 -0.12
C PRO A 303 13.76 10.70 -0.94
N ARG A 304 14.43 11.82 -1.12
CA ARG A 304 14.03 12.81 -2.13
C ARG A 304 14.61 12.40 -3.47
N PRO A 305 13.87 12.55 -4.57
CA PRO A 305 14.43 12.36 -5.90
C PRO A 305 15.68 13.23 -6.12
N GLN A 306 16.73 12.65 -6.67
CA GLN A 306 18.01 13.32 -6.95
C GLN A 306 18.47 12.99 -8.38
N PRO A 307 17.69 13.38 -9.41
CA PRO A 307 18.02 13.06 -10.79
C PRO A 307 19.35 13.71 -11.21
N VAL A 308 20.25 12.88 -11.73
CA VAL A 308 21.52 13.32 -12.32
C VAL A 308 21.33 13.46 -13.81
N LYS A 309 21.45 14.70 -14.32
CA LYS A 309 21.29 14.97 -15.75
C LYS A 309 22.43 14.37 -16.56
N VAL A 310 22.08 13.87 -17.74
CA VAL A 310 22.99 13.36 -18.73
C VAL A 310 23.52 14.52 -19.59
N GLU A 311 24.85 14.72 -19.62
CA GLU A 311 25.44 15.83 -20.41
C GLU A 311 25.27 15.66 -21.93
N ASN A 312 25.29 14.43 -22.44
CA ASN A 312 25.10 14.11 -23.85
C ASN A 312 24.12 12.93 -23.96
N PRO A 313 22.80 13.19 -24.03
CA PRO A 313 21.79 12.12 -24.04
C PRO A 313 21.84 11.26 -25.29
N LYS A 314 22.12 11.82 -26.48
CA LYS A 314 22.17 11.06 -27.73
C LYS A 314 23.49 10.32 -27.88
N PRO A 315 23.49 9.00 -28.12
CA PRO A 315 24.72 8.25 -28.38
C PRO A 315 25.38 8.75 -29.67
N SER A 316 26.69 8.74 -29.69
CA SER A 316 27.47 9.16 -30.88
C SER A 316 27.52 8.06 -31.96
N GLN A 317 27.14 6.84 -31.65
CA GLN A 317 27.14 5.65 -32.51
C GLN A 317 26.01 4.71 -32.11
N ASP A 318 25.48 3.98 -33.08
CA ASP A 318 24.39 3.01 -32.85
C ASP A 318 24.90 1.69 -32.26
N ASP A 319 26.21 1.40 -32.38
CA ASP A 319 26.85 0.18 -31.93
C ASP A 319 27.80 0.38 -30.74
N PHE A 320 27.98 -0.68 -29.95
CA PHE A 320 28.98 -0.70 -28.87
C PHE A 320 30.40 -0.79 -29.42
N GLU A 321 31.30 0.03 -28.88
CA GLU A 321 32.74 -0.18 -29.05
C GLU A 321 33.22 -1.40 -28.25
N GLN A 322 34.36 -2.00 -28.64
CA GLN A 322 34.94 -3.12 -27.92
C GLN A 322 35.17 -2.81 -26.43
N ALA A 323 35.60 -1.59 -26.12
CA ALA A 323 35.82 -1.15 -24.72
C ALA A 323 34.53 -1.10 -23.91
N ASP A 324 33.38 -0.76 -24.54
CA ASP A 324 32.07 -0.72 -23.90
C ASP A 324 31.60 -2.13 -23.56
N LEU A 325 31.75 -3.07 -24.50
CA LEU A 325 31.46 -4.48 -24.27
C LEU A 325 32.34 -5.12 -23.19
N GLU A 326 33.64 -4.81 -23.17
CA GLU A 326 34.58 -5.27 -22.14
C GLU A 326 34.21 -4.71 -20.74
N PHE A 327 33.63 -3.51 -20.68
CA PHE A 327 33.10 -2.95 -19.45
C PHE A 327 31.82 -3.64 -19.01
N LEU A 328 30.83 -3.75 -19.91
CA LEU A 328 29.51 -4.32 -19.61
C LEU A 328 29.59 -5.80 -19.23
N LEU A 329 30.45 -6.59 -19.88
CA LEU A 329 30.67 -8.00 -19.56
C LEU A 329 31.15 -8.29 -18.13
N LYS A 330 31.65 -7.29 -17.42
CA LYS A 330 31.96 -7.42 -15.98
C LYS A 330 30.70 -7.58 -15.14
N TYR A 331 29.60 -7.00 -15.58
CA TYR A 331 28.35 -6.87 -14.84
C TYR A 331 27.18 -7.58 -15.49
N ILE A 332 27.02 -7.49 -16.79
CA ILE A 332 25.88 -8.00 -17.57
C ILE A 332 26.23 -9.35 -18.20
N ALA A 333 25.26 -10.25 -18.25
CA ALA A 333 25.40 -11.54 -18.89
C ALA A 333 25.59 -11.36 -20.41
N PRO A 334 26.51 -12.13 -21.06
CA PRO A 334 26.83 -11.96 -22.48
C PRO A 334 25.62 -12.05 -23.41
N THR A 335 24.63 -12.85 -23.09
CA THR A 335 23.39 -13.02 -23.85
C THR A 335 22.69 -11.70 -24.13
N TYR A 336 22.67 -10.80 -23.14
CA TYR A 336 22.00 -9.50 -23.23
C TYR A 336 22.84 -8.39 -23.90
N LEU A 337 23.98 -8.77 -24.48
CA LEU A 337 24.87 -7.86 -25.21
C LEU A 337 25.00 -8.25 -26.68
N THR A 338 24.27 -9.27 -27.15
CA THR A 338 24.27 -9.65 -28.56
C THR A 338 23.26 -8.82 -29.34
N PRO A 339 23.56 -8.43 -30.61
CA PRO A 339 22.65 -7.63 -31.42
C PRO A 339 21.26 -8.26 -31.54
N ASP A 340 21.21 -9.55 -31.87
CA ASP A 340 19.95 -10.28 -32.08
C ASP A 340 19.05 -10.28 -30.83
N THR A 341 19.64 -10.35 -29.61
CA THR A 341 18.88 -10.30 -28.36
C THR A 341 18.43 -8.89 -28.06
N LEU A 342 19.24 -7.88 -28.33
CA LEU A 342 18.87 -6.48 -28.11
C LEU A 342 17.73 -6.05 -29.04
N GLU A 343 17.74 -6.48 -30.30
CA GLU A 343 16.64 -6.26 -31.23
C GLU A 343 15.33 -6.87 -30.73
N GLN A 344 15.37 -8.14 -30.27
CA GLN A 344 14.19 -8.81 -29.71
C GLN A 344 13.67 -8.12 -28.44
N ILE A 345 14.55 -7.59 -27.58
CA ILE A 345 14.19 -6.86 -26.38
C ILE A 345 13.51 -5.56 -26.77
N GLN A 346 14.06 -4.82 -27.72
CA GLN A 346 13.51 -3.57 -28.20
C GLN A 346 12.13 -3.78 -28.83
N GLU A 347 11.98 -4.71 -29.76
CA GLU A 347 10.68 -5.04 -30.37
C GLU A 347 9.63 -5.37 -29.31
N HIS A 348 9.98 -6.21 -28.30
CA HIS A 348 9.06 -6.56 -27.22
C HIS A 348 8.68 -5.35 -26.36
N PHE A 349 9.65 -4.47 -26.07
CA PHE A 349 9.42 -3.28 -25.25
C PHE A 349 8.55 -2.25 -25.98
N GLU A 350 8.75 -2.03 -27.27
CA GLU A 350 7.92 -1.17 -28.12
C GLU A 350 6.45 -1.63 -28.14
N GLU A 351 6.21 -2.96 -28.17
CA GLU A 351 4.86 -3.51 -28.18
C GLU A 351 4.17 -3.47 -26.82
N ASN A 352 4.91 -3.65 -25.70
CA ASN A 352 4.32 -3.91 -24.38
C ASN A 352 4.61 -2.81 -23.33
N SER A 353 5.45 -1.82 -23.65
CA SER A 353 5.92 -0.76 -22.73
C SER A 353 6.56 -1.30 -21.43
N SER A 354 6.85 -2.59 -21.40
CA SER A 354 7.49 -3.27 -20.27
C SER A 354 8.23 -4.53 -20.70
N ILE A 355 9.30 -4.88 -19.98
CA ILE A 355 10.02 -6.13 -20.19
C ILE A 355 10.66 -6.60 -18.89
N THR A 356 10.73 -7.92 -18.71
CA THR A 356 11.44 -8.57 -17.60
C THR A 356 12.52 -9.52 -18.12
N LEU A 357 13.77 -9.31 -17.66
CA LEU A 357 14.96 -10.03 -18.08
C LEU A 357 15.51 -10.85 -16.91
N ALA A 358 15.46 -12.17 -17.03
CA ALA A 358 15.97 -13.10 -16.02
C ALA A 358 17.50 -13.26 -16.15
N ASN A 359 18.20 -13.43 -15.02
CA ASN A 359 19.65 -13.65 -15.00
C ASN A 359 20.48 -12.57 -15.71
N ILE A 360 20.05 -11.30 -15.59
CA ILE A 360 20.69 -10.17 -16.29
C ILE A 360 22.16 -9.95 -15.89
N LEU A 361 22.52 -10.19 -14.62
CA LEU A 361 23.88 -10.02 -14.15
C LEU A 361 24.77 -11.21 -14.53
N SER A 362 26.02 -10.94 -14.87
CA SER A 362 27.03 -11.97 -15.12
C SER A 362 27.18 -12.92 -13.94
N LYS A 363 27.36 -14.21 -14.20
CA LYS A 363 27.45 -15.27 -13.15
C LYS A 363 28.45 -14.91 -12.04
N LYS A 364 29.60 -14.33 -12.38
CA LYS A 364 30.64 -13.97 -11.43
C LYS A 364 30.22 -12.80 -10.52
N PHE A 365 29.61 -11.78 -11.11
CA PHE A 365 29.16 -10.61 -10.36
C PHE A 365 27.93 -10.94 -9.51
N ALA A 366 26.95 -11.64 -10.06
CA ALA A 366 25.76 -12.11 -9.35
C ALA A 366 26.15 -12.94 -8.10
N GLN A 367 27.12 -13.85 -8.21
CA GLN A 367 27.56 -14.63 -7.04
C GLN A 367 28.20 -13.75 -5.94
N ARG A 368 29.00 -12.75 -6.31
CA ARG A 368 29.58 -11.81 -5.35
C ARG A 368 28.47 -11.01 -4.63
N LEU A 369 27.50 -10.52 -5.40
CA LEU A 369 26.36 -9.76 -4.87
C LEU A 369 25.50 -10.63 -3.96
N LYS A 370 25.19 -11.88 -4.36
CA LYS A 370 24.40 -12.83 -3.55
C LYS A 370 25.06 -13.09 -2.20
N ASN A 371 26.37 -13.32 -2.20
CA ASN A 371 27.11 -13.54 -0.96
C ASN A 371 27.07 -12.30 -0.05
N TYR A 372 27.22 -11.11 -0.63
CA TYR A 372 27.15 -9.84 0.11
C TYR A 372 25.77 -9.62 0.74
N VAL A 373 24.69 -9.77 -0.04
CA VAL A 373 23.30 -9.59 0.47
C VAL A 373 23.02 -10.61 1.58
N ALA A 374 23.38 -11.89 1.38
CA ALA A 374 23.21 -12.92 2.40
C ALA A 374 24.00 -12.66 3.69
N GLU A 375 25.17 -12.00 3.60
CA GLU A 375 25.92 -11.56 4.77
C GLU A 375 25.24 -10.39 5.47
N GLN A 376 24.75 -9.40 4.70
CA GLN A 376 24.02 -8.24 5.24
C GLN A 376 22.70 -8.64 5.93
N GLU A 377 22.02 -9.70 5.49
CA GLU A 377 20.82 -10.21 6.17
C GLU A 377 21.11 -10.82 7.55
N ARG A 378 22.33 -11.32 7.76
CA ARG A 378 22.74 -11.88 9.07
C ARG A 378 23.11 -10.81 10.09
N VAL A 379 23.38 -9.58 9.62
CA VAL A 379 23.73 -8.46 10.50
C VAL A 379 22.47 -7.96 11.19
N ALA A 380 22.44 -8.03 12.51
CA ALA A 380 21.35 -7.43 13.29
C ALA A 380 21.40 -5.91 13.15
N LEU A 381 20.32 -5.32 12.67
CA LEU A 381 20.16 -3.88 12.56
C LEU A 381 19.64 -3.31 13.88
N PRO A 382 20.01 -2.07 14.25
CA PRO A 382 19.36 -1.35 15.33
C PRO A 382 17.85 -1.25 15.13
N GLU A 383 17.09 -1.30 16.21
CA GLU A 383 15.62 -1.23 16.16
C GLU A 383 15.14 0.19 15.85
N ASP A 384 15.80 1.21 16.39
CA ASP A 384 15.46 2.60 16.15
C ASP A 384 16.17 3.18 14.92
N SER A 385 15.43 4.00 14.18
CA SER A 385 15.88 4.60 12.93
C SER A 385 17.11 5.49 13.09
N ALA A 386 17.23 6.24 14.20
CA ALA A 386 18.34 7.16 14.42
C ALA A 386 19.66 6.41 14.65
N SER A 387 19.64 5.33 15.43
CA SER A 387 20.80 4.45 15.63
C SER A 387 21.17 3.73 14.35
N LEU A 388 20.18 3.24 13.60
CA LEU A 388 20.40 2.58 12.31
C LEU A 388 21.10 3.52 11.32
N GLU A 389 20.60 4.73 11.15
CA GLU A 389 21.17 5.74 10.24
C GLU A 389 22.57 6.22 10.66
N LYS A 390 22.88 6.15 11.95
CA LYS A 390 24.21 6.51 12.48
C LYS A 390 25.23 5.40 12.31
N LEU A 391 24.81 4.15 12.48
CA LEU A 391 25.71 2.98 12.56
C LEU A 391 25.86 2.22 11.24
N SER A 392 25.03 2.54 10.24
CA SER A 392 25.05 1.87 8.94
C SER A 392 25.03 2.87 7.79
N ALA A 393 25.25 2.37 6.57
CA ALA A 393 25.10 3.16 5.35
C ALA A 393 23.62 3.33 4.94
N TRP A 394 22.71 2.62 5.60
CA TRP A 394 21.28 2.66 5.33
C TRP A 394 20.60 3.88 5.95
N ARG A 395 19.57 4.37 5.27
CA ARG A 395 18.66 5.40 5.74
C ARG A 395 17.24 4.82 5.75
N VAL A 396 16.38 5.38 6.60
CA VAL A 396 14.97 4.95 6.70
C VAL A 396 14.09 5.86 5.88
N ALA A 397 13.37 5.29 4.92
CA ALA A 397 12.38 6.02 4.13
C ALA A 397 11.22 6.46 5.01
N ARG A 398 10.73 7.67 4.75
CA ARG A 398 9.67 8.35 5.54
C ARG A 398 8.94 9.37 4.68
N PRO A 399 7.70 9.73 5.00
CA PRO A 399 6.94 9.35 6.20
C PRO A 399 6.24 7.99 6.05
N PRO A 400 6.01 7.24 7.17
CA PRO A 400 5.45 5.88 7.12
C PRO A 400 4.00 5.80 6.60
N HIS A 401 3.24 6.89 6.56
CA HIS A 401 1.91 6.91 5.93
C HIS A 401 1.95 6.95 4.38
N LYS A 402 3.15 6.91 3.80
CA LYS A 402 3.39 6.77 2.36
C LYS A 402 4.30 5.59 2.06
N HIS A 403 5.40 5.48 2.79
CA HIS A 403 6.39 4.44 2.58
C HIS A 403 7.30 4.28 3.79
N ARG A 404 7.77 3.06 3.98
CA ARG A 404 8.79 2.67 4.94
C ARG A 404 9.64 1.58 4.34
N TYR A 405 10.94 1.81 4.21
CA TYR A 405 11.96 0.85 3.77
C TYR A 405 13.36 1.43 4.05
N LEU A 406 14.38 0.60 3.95
CA LEU A 406 15.76 1.07 4.02
C LEU A 406 16.26 1.38 2.61
N TYR A 407 17.01 2.48 2.48
CA TYR A 407 17.59 2.86 1.20
C TYR A 407 19.04 3.32 1.31
N GLN A 408 19.77 3.20 0.18
CA GLN A 408 21.10 3.79 -0.01
C GLN A 408 21.13 4.54 -1.35
N HIS A 409 21.60 5.78 -1.32
CA HIS A 409 21.96 6.53 -2.53
C HIS A 409 23.36 6.15 -3.03
N PRO A 410 23.72 6.51 -4.28
CA PRO A 410 25.11 6.49 -4.75
C PRO A 410 26.08 7.20 -3.81
N SER A 411 27.36 6.81 -3.81
CA SER A 411 28.39 7.29 -2.87
C SER A 411 28.61 8.80 -2.90
N GLN A 412 28.40 9.43 -4.05
CA GLN A 412 28.52 10.89 -4.18
C GLN A 412 27.51 11.66 -3.30
N LEU A 413 26.41 11.00 -2.94
CA LEU A 413 25.33 11.54 -2.12
C LEU A 413 25.37 11.02 -0.66
N ARG A 414 26.41 10.27 -0.29
CA ARG A 414 26.60 9.68 1.05
C ARG A 414 27.83 10.26 1.75
N SER A 415 27.75 10.28 3.07
CA SER A 415 28.88 10.69 3.92
C SER A 415 29.89 9.57 4.22
N SER A 416 29.56 8.31 3.90
CA SER A 416 30.42 7.13 4.13
C SER A 416 30.66 6.38 2.83
N HIS A 417 31.91 6.00 2.56
CA HIS A 417 32.31 5.19 1.41
C HIS A 417 32.62 3.77 1.89
N GLU A 418 31.76 2.84 1.52
CA GLU A 418 32.00 1.41 1.69
C GLU A 418 32.00 0.78 0.31
N GLU A 419 33.10 0.14 -0.07
CA GLU A 419 33.18 -0.59 -1.34
C GLU A 419 32.50 -1.95 -1.19
N SER A 420 31.42 -2.17 -1.96
CA SER A 420 30.66 -3.40 -1.98
C SER A 420 30.12 -3.68 -3.38
N PRO A 421 29.71 -4.91 -3.70
CA PRO A 421 29.04 -5.19 -4.98
C PRO A 421 27.76 -4.34 -5.18
N LEU A 422 27.08 -3.97 -4.11
CA LEU A 422 25.92 -3.09 -4.15
C LEU A 422 26.30 -1.67 -4.57
N THR A 423 27.38 -1.13 -3.99
CA THR A 423 27.88 0.19 -4.37
C THR A 423 28.52 0.20 -5.76
N GLU A 424 29.09 -0.92 -6.25
CA GLU A 424 29.53 -1.03 -7.63
C GLU A 424 28.36 -0.87 -8.62
N LEU A 425 27.17 -1.40 -8.30
CA LEU A 425 25.97 -1.18 -9.14
C LEU A 425 25.55 0.29 -9.13
N LEU A 426 25.45 0.91 -7.95
CA LEU A 426 24.98 2.29 -7.78
C LEU A 426 25.95 3.34 -8.33
N ASP A 427 27.26 3.13 -8.16
CA ASP A 427 28.29 4.16 -8.42
C ASP A 427 29.00 3.95 -9.76
N ILE A 428 29.02 2.72 -10.30
CA ILE A 428 29.82 2.37 -11.46
C ILE A 428 28.97 1.91 -12.64
N LEU A 429 28.10 0.87 -12.47
CA LEU A 429 27.34 0.33 -13.59
C LEU A 429 26.21 1.24 -14.04
N LEU A 430 25.24 1.49 -13.15
CA LEU A 430 23.98 2.17 -13.52
C LEU A 430 24.18 3.62 -14.00
N PRO A 431 25.10 4.43 -13.44
CA PRO A 431 25.36 5.77 -13.94
C PRO A 431 26.29 5.80 -15.17
N SER A 432 26.83 4.66 -15.60
CA SER A 432 27.78 4.62 -16.71
C SER A 432 27.14 4.97 -18.06
N ARG A 433 27.94 5.57 -18.94
CA ARG A 433 27.55 5.80 -20.33
C ARG A 433 27.16 4.49 -21.03
N GLN A 434 27.89 3.42 -20.74
CA GLN A 434 27.69 2.12 -21.33
C GLN A 434 26.35 1.49 -20.98
N PHE A 435 25.95 1.58 -19.71
CA PHE A 435 24.65 1.06 -19.27
C PHE A 435 23.50 1.89 -19.85
N ARG A 436 23.61 3.22 -19.86
CA ARG A 436 22.60 4.07 -20.51
C ARG A 436 22.45 3.76 -22.00
N HIS A 437 23.58 3.58 -22.72
CA HIS A 437 23.55 3.20 -24.12
C HIS A 437 22.86 1.84 -24.33
N TRP A 438 23.18 0.86 -23.47
CA TRP A 438 22.48 -0.42 -23.45
C TRP A 438 20.96 -0.24 -23.24
N LEU A 439 20.57 0.58 -22.26
CA LEU A 439 19.18 0.86 -21.94
C LEU A 439 18.45 1.55 -23.11
N GLN A 440 19.11 2.50 -23.78
CA GLN A 440 18.56 3.19 -24.95
C GLN A 440 18.33 2.22 -26.13
N ILE A 441 19.27 1.31 -26.40
CA ILE A 441 19.08 0.28 -27.45
C ILE A 441 17.94 -0.66 -27.05
N ALA A 442 17.90 -1.11 -25.80
CA ALA A 442 16.91 -2.06 -25.32
C ALA A 442 15.48 -1.52 -25.29
N THR A 443 15.30 -0.20 -25.17
CA THR A 443 13.97 0.44 -25.01
C THR A 443 13.59 1.41 -26.13
N GLY A 444 14.52 1.78 -27.00
CA GLY A 444 14.31 2.85 -27.97
C GLY A 444 14.28 4.26 -27.38
N CYS A 445 14.29 4.41 -26.04
CA CYS A 445 14.12 5.70 -25.36
C CYS A 445 15.45 6.43 -25.16
N THR A 446 15.49 7.74 -25.41
CA THR A 446 16.65 8.60 -25.12
C THR A 446 16.62 9.03 -23.65
N VAL A 447 17.64 8.66 -22.86
CA VAL A 447 17.72 8.95 -21.42
C VAL A 447 18.29 10.34 -21.17
N GLU A 448 17.54 11.23 -20.49
CA GLU A 448 17.94 12.58 -20.12
C GLU A 448 18.48 12.71 -18.70
N SER A 449 17.95 11.95 -17.75
CA SER A 449 18.41 11.92 -16.37
C SER A 449 18.26 10.54 -15.75
N ALA A 450 18.96 10.29 -14.64
CA ALA A 450 18.89 9.06 -13.88
C ALA A 450 18.88 9.32 -12.38
N ASP A 451 17.96 8.69 -11.66
CA ASP A 451 17.92 8.63 -10.20
C ASP A 451 17.85 7.17 -9.76
N VAL A 452 18.86 6.69 -9.04
CA VAL A 452 18.98 5.28 -8.65
C VAL A 452 19.22 5.14 -7.17
N ILE A 453 18.54 4.18 -6.55
CA ILE A 453 18.71 3.84 -5.13
C ILE A 453 18.67 2.33 -4.93
N ALA A 454 19.43 1.82 -3.96
CA ALA A 454 19.22 0.48 -3.45
C ALA A 454 18.16 0.51 -2.34
N ARG A 455 17.25 -0.47 -2.36
CA ARG A 455 16.19 -0.59 -1.35
C ARG A 455 16.26 -1.96 -0.66
N ARG A 456 15.94 -1.96 0.64
CA ARG A 456 15.77 -3.16 1.46
C ARG A 456 14.47 -3.02 2.24
N PHE A 457 13.52 -3.91 1.98
CA PHE A 457 12.25 -3.99 2.69
C PHE A 457 12.34 -5.09 3.74
N ARG A 458 12.35 -4.71 5.00
CA ARG A 458 12.47 -5.64 6.12
C ARG A 458 11.14 -6.34 6.35
N ARG A 459 11.20 -7.65 6.52
CA ARG A 459 10.01 -8.45 6.86
C ARG A 459 9.36 -7.96 8.16
N GLY A 460 8.04 -7.89 8.18
CA GLY A 460 7.24 -7.44 9.32
C GLY A 460 7.27 -5.94 9.56
N GLN A 461 7.77 -5.12 8.61
CA GLN A 461 7.92 -3.68 8.81
C GLN A 461 7.67 -2.81 7.59
N ASP A 462 8.17 -3.19 6.41
CA ASP A 462 8.39 -2.24 5.32
C ASP A 462 7.46 -2.45 4.12
N TYR A 463 7.14 -1.33 3.43
CA TYR A 463 6.16 -1.23 2.35
C TYR A 463 6.27 0.12 1.63
N THR A 464 5.55 0.27 0.51
CA THR A 464 5.13 1.57 -0.02
C THR A 464 3.63 1.52 -0.32
N LEU A 465 2.93 2.64 -0.13
CA LEU A 465 1.53 2.79 -0.54
C LEU A 465 1.43 3.24 -1.99
N ALA A 466 0.26 3.05 -2.59
CA ALA A 466 -0.01 3.42 -3.97
C ALA A 466 0.15 4.93 -4.17
N THR A 467 1.03 5.30 -5.10
CA THR A 467 1.30 6.70 -5.46
C THR A 467 1.29 6.88 -6.96
N GLY A 468 0.66 7.97 -7.42
CA GLY A 468 0.69 8.39 -8.81
C GLY A 468 2.04 9.01 -9.19
N HIS A 469 2.17 9.25 -10.48
CA HIS A 469 3.23 10.04 -11.09
C HIS A 469 2.58 11.11 -11.96
N ASP A 470 2.92 12.37 -11.70
CA ASP A 470 2.50 13.50 -12.52
C ASP A 470 3.67 13.91 -13.43
N GLY A 471 3.43 14.03 -14.72
CA GLY A 471 4.45 14.46 -15.67
C GLY A 471 4.61 13.55 -16.87
N LYS A 472 5.72 13.70 -17.59
CA LYS A 472 6.02 12.92 -18.79
C LYS A 472 6.22 11.44 -18.47
N PRO A 473 5.97 10.54 -19.44
CA PRO A 473 6.37 9.15 -19.34
C PRO A 473 7.86 9.02 -18.97
N ARG A 474 8.18 8.02 -18.14
CA ARG A 474 9.55 7.77 -17.71
C ARG A 474 9.83 6.29 -17.61
N LEU A 475 11.08 5.90 -17.83
CA LEU A 475 11.49 4.52 -17.58
C LEU A 475 11.66 4.30 -16.08
N GLU A 476 11.01 3.30 -15.56
CA GLU A 476 11.22 2.76 -14.21
C GLU A 476 11.89 1.40 -14.29
N LEU A 477 13.01 1.26 -13.59
CA LEU A 477 13.82 0.07 -13.57
C LEU A 477 13.81 -0.54 -12.18
N ASN A 478 13.58 -1.85 -12.09
CA ASN A 478 13.71 -2.63 -10.87
C ASN A 478 14.63 -3.82 -11.10
N LEU A 479 15.81 -3.82 -10.46
CA LEU A 479 16.69 -4.97 -10.42
C LEU A 479 16.47 -5.72 -9.11
N GLY A 480 15.74 -6.83 -9.15
CA GLY A 480 15.53 -7.73 -8.03
C GLY A 480 16.83 -8.43 -7.63
N ILE A 481 17.23 -8.27 -6.37
CA ILE A 481 18.43 -8.90 -5.80
C ILE A 481 18.12 -9.64 -4.49
N THR A 482 16.89 -10.13 -4.36
CA THR A 482 16.39 -10.89 -3.21
C THR A 482 16.86 -12.34 -3.33
N PRO A 483 17.73 -12.83 -2.41
CA PRO A 483 18.35 -14.15 -2.57
C PRO A 483 17.48 -15.32 -2.07
N THR A 484 16.38 -15.03 -1.35
CA THR A 484 15.49 -16.03 -0.76
C THR A 484 14.36 -16.39 -1.72
N SER A 485 13.90 -17.64 -1.67
CA SER A 485 12.76 -18.18 -2.41
C SER A 485 11.45 -18.04 -1.64
N GLY A 486 10.32 -18.34 -2.28
CA GLY A 486 8.99 -18.35 -1.66
C GLY A 486 8.25 -17.03 -1.76
N TRP A 487 8.46 -16.30 -2.85
CA TRP A 487 7.82 -15.02 -3.12
C TRP A 487 6.68 -15.10 -4.15
N GLY A 488 6.36 -16.33 -4.63
CA GLY A 488 5.24 -16.58 -5.54
C GLY A 488 5.60 -16.90 -6.98
N ASP A 489 6.89 -16.78 -7.40
CA ASP A 489 7.36 -17.07 -8.75
C ASP A 489 8.02 -18.48 -8.88
N GLU A 490 7.64 -19.45 -8.06
CA GLU A 490 8.35 -20.74 -7.97
C GLU A 490 8.14 -21.67 -9.19
N ASP A 491 7.14 -21.40 -10.03
CA ASP A 491 6.81 -22.29 -11.17
C ASP A 491 7.78 -22.18 -12.37
N GLU A 492 8.53 -21.08 -12.50
CA GLU A 492 9.50 -20.91 -13.60
C GLU A 492 10.90 -21.49 -13.29
N GLU A 493 11.31 -21.63 -12.02
CA GLU A 493 12.64 -22.13 -11.66
C GLU A 493 12.75 -23.66 -11.68
N GLU A 494 11.66 -24.42 -11.53
CA GLU A 494 11.69 -25.89 -11.67
C GLU A 494 11.85 -26.34 -13.12
N ASP A 495 11.32 -25.59 -14.08
CA ASP A 495 11.47 -25.90 -15.51
C ASP A 495 12.90 -25.60 -16.02
N ASP A 496 13.54 -24.52 -15.53
CA ASP A 496 14.94 -24.20 -15.87
C ASP A 496 15.94 -25.17 -15.21
N ALA A 497 15.66 -25.61 -13.98
CA ALA A 497 16.48 -26.64 -13.30
C ALA A 497 16.31 -28.01 -13.94
N ALA A 498 15.11 -28.33 -14.42
CA ALA A 498 14.84 -29.57 -15.18
C ALA A 498 15.49 -29.53 -16.57
N ALA A 499 15.45 -28.40 -17.28
CA ALA A 499 16.09 -28.21 -18.57
C ALA A 499 17.63 -28.25 -18.45
N ALA A 500 18.22 -27.67 -17.39
CA ALA A 500 19.66 -27.76 -17.13
C ALA A 500 20.10 -29.17 -16.75
N ALA A 501 19.30 -29.92 -15.98
CA ALA A 501 19.57 -31.31 -15.64
C ALA A 501 19.44 -32.27 -16.81
N ASP A 502 18.56 -31.99 -17.77
CA ASP A 502 18.45 -32.76 -19.01
C ASP A 502 19.55 -32.42 -20.02
N ALA A 503 20.05 -31.18 -20.04
CA ALA A 503 21.23 -30.82 -20.83
C ALA A 503 22.51 -31.52 -20.34
N GLU A 504 22.73 -31.58 -19.01
CA GLU A 504 23.86 -32.34 -18.42
C GLU A 504 23.73 -33.87 -18.64
N LYS A 505 22.49 -34.41 -18.63
CA LYS A 505 22.25 -35.81 -18.95
C LYS A 505 22.48 -36.13 -20.43
N GLN A 506 22.20 -35.20 -21.34
CA GLN A 506 22.48 -35.39 -22.77
C GLN A 506 23.97 -35.31 -23.08
N GLU A 507 24.75 -34.45 -22.45
CA GLU A 507 26.21 -34.42 -22.57
C GLU A 507 26.86 -35.71 -21.99
N ALA A 508 26.34 -36.19 -20.84
CA ALA A 508 26.82 -37.44 -20.23
C ALA A 508 26.43 -38.70 -21.03
N ALA A 509 25.34 -38.67 -21.82
CA ALA A 509 24.88 -39.77 -22.67
C ALA A 509 25.64 -39.87 -24.01
N ALA A 510 26.14 -38.73 -24.52
CA ALA A 510 26.94 -38.71 -25.75
C ALA A 510 28.33 -39.35 -25.62
N SER A 511 28.81 -39.56 -24.39
CA SER A 511 30.13 -40.15 -24.12
C SER A 511 30.15 -41.68 -23.91
N LYS A 512 28.99 -42.38 -23.97
CA LYS A 512 28.91 -43.85 -23.77
C LYS A 512 28.03 -44.54 -24.79
N THR A 513 28.49 -44.66 -26.03
CA THR A 513 27.98 -45.65 -26.97
C THR A 513 28.97 -46.78 -27.11
N ASN A 514 28.68 -47.90 -26.47
CA ASN A 514 28.81 -49.23 -27.04
C ASN A 514 28.44 -50.33 -26.02
N GLY A 515 27.40 -51.13 -26.31
CA GLY A 515 27.12 -52.35 -25.57
C GLY A 515 25.70 -52.86 -25.74
N LYS A 516 25.50 -53.84 -26.64
CA LYS A 516 24.27 -54.59 -26.85
C LYS A 516 23.73 -55.28 -25.61
N GLY A 517 22.41 -55.27 -25.41
CA GLY A 517 21.73 -56.18 -24.49
C GLY A 517 20.21 -56.06 -24.52
N LYS A 518 19.56 -57.14 -24.99
CA LYS A 518 18.12 -57.38 -25.07
C LYS A 518 17.43 -57.42 -23.70
N GLY A 519 16.23 -56.88 -23.57
CA GLY A 519 15.19 -57.58 -22.90
C GLY A 519 14.36 -56.86 -21.86
N LYS A 520 13.04 -56.94 -22.04
CA LYS A 520 11.91 -56.86 -21.14
C LYS A 520 11.29 -55.45 -20.87
N ALA A 521 10.11 -55.33 -21.45
CA ALA A 521 9.08 -54.34 -21.07
C ALA A 521 8.79 -54.40 -19.55
N LYS A 522 8.83 -53.27 -18.91
CA LYS A 522 8.31 -53.05 -17.56
C LYS A 522 7.18 -52.05 -17.67
N ALA A 523 6.07 -52.36 -17.00
CA ALA A 523 4.86 -51.55 -16.95
C ALA A 523 5.17 -50.12 -16.51
N GLU A 524 4.49 -49.15 -17.13
CA GLU A 524 4.42 -47.76 -16.69
C GLU A 524 3.80 -47.72 -15.31
N PRO A 525 4.35 -46.92 -14.37
CA PRO A 525 3.68 -46.63 -13.10
C PRO A 525 2.48 -45.71 -13.39
N GLU A 526 1.35 -46.01 -12.74
CA GLU A 526 0.18 -45.15 -12.70
C GLU A 526 0.61 -43.76 -12.14
N PRO A 527 0.03 -42.66 -12.65
CA PRO A 527 0.29 -41.33 -12.12
C PRO A 527 -0.13 -41.28 -10.66
N GLU A 528 0.78 -40.84 -9.79
CA GLU A 528 0.46 -40.52 -8.41
C GLU A 528 -0.65 -39.44 -8.38
N PRO A 529 -1.61 -39.52 -7.43
CA PRO A 529 -2.62 -38.49 -7.30
C PRO A 529 -1.93 -37.16 -7.05
N ALA A 530 -2.31 -36.14 -7.84
CA ALA A 530 -1.88 -34.77 -7.68
C ALA A 530 -2.00 -34.36 -6.21
N LYS A 531 -0.89 -33.88 -5.64
CA LYS A 531 -0.90 -33.24 -4.31
C LYS A 531 -1.94 -32.12 -4.37
N PRO A 532 -2.80 -31.92 -3.34
CA PRO A 532 -3.69 -30.80 -3.33
C PRO A 532 -2.86 -29.51 -3.47
N ASP A 533 -3.28 -28.63 -4.38
CA ASP A 533 -2.73 -27.29 -4.53
C ASP A 533 -2.70 -26.64 -3.17
N VAL A 534 -1.52 -26.58 -2.57
CA VAL A 534 -1.26 -25.75 -1.40
C VAL A 534 -1.17 -24.35 -1.99
N GLU A 535 -2.24 -23.55 -1.85
CA GLU A 535 -2.19 -22.12 -2.16
C GLU A 535 -0.91 -21.56 -1.52
N ALA A 536 0.02 -21.09 -2.35
CA ALA A 536 1.24 -20.47 -1.88
C ALA A 536 0.83 -19.33 -0.93
N GLU A 537 1.24 -19.39 0.35
CA GLU A 537 0.92 -18.35 1.31
C GLU A 537 1.56 -17.05 0.83
N GLU A 538 0.74 -16.06 0.48
CA GLU A 538 1.21 -14.78 0.01
C GLU A 538 1.97 -14.05 1.12
N VAL A 539 3.27 -13.85 0.92
CA VAL A 539 4.17 -13.18 1.87
C VAL A 539 4.31 -11.68 1.64
N GLY A 540 3.62 -11.15 0.62
CA GLY A 540 3.72 -9.74 0.22
C GLY A 540 5.04 -9.44 -0.51
N GLY A 541 5.45 -8.17 -0.49
CA GLY A 541 6.69 -7.74 -1.13
C GLY A 541 6.63 -7.64 -2.66
N HIS A 542 5.47 -7.82 -3.26
CA HIS A 542 5.28 -7.64 -4.69
C HIS A 542 5.26 -6.14 -5.05
N GLU A 543 5.89 -5.78 -6.16
CA GLU A 543 5.76 -4.47 -6.77
C GLU A 543 4.60 -4.50 -7.75
N VAL A 544 3.65 -3.60 -7.59
CA VAL A 544 2.38 -3.56 -8.33
C VAL A 544 2.28 -2.23 -9.06
N TYR A 545 1.92 -2.29 -10.34
CA TYR A 545 1.51 -1.15 -11.16
C TYR A 545 0.06 -1.33 -11.52
N MET A 546 -0.73 -0.26 -11.40
CA MET A 546 -2.17 -0.30 -11.67
C MET A 546 -2.66 1.00 -12.30
N GLY A 547 -3.76 0.94 -13.04
CA GLY A 547 -4.45 2.12 -13.53
C GLY A 547 -5.07 2.91 -12.37
N GLY A 548 -5.01 4.24 -12.44
CA GLY A 548 -5.77 5.10 -11.52
C GLY A 548 -7.25 5.06 -11.88
N ASP A 549 -8.14 4.94 -10.88
CA ASP A 549 -9.58 5.14 -11.08
C ASP A 549 -9.89 6.63 -11.14
N ASP A 550 -10.55 7.08 -12.21
CA ASP A 550 -11.05 8.46 -12.35
C ASP A 550 -12.23 8.74 -11.38
N ASP A 551 -12.88 7.70 -10.85
CA ASP A 551 -13.95 7.77 -9.85
C ASP A 551 -13.40 7.48 -8.44
N ALA A 552 -12.53 8.36 -7.93
CA ALA A 552 -12.03 8.27 -6.55
C ALA A 552 -13.18 8.50 -5.55
N ASP A 553 -13.85 7.42 -5.17
CA ASP A 553 -14.61 7.39 -3.92
C ASP A 553 -13.68 7.76 -2.76
N GLU A 554 -14.20 8.52 -1.78
CA GLU A 554 -13.51 9.12 -0.62
C GLU A 554 -12.82 8.11 0.35
N ASP A 555 -12.56 6.88 -0.09
CA ASP A 555 -11.88 5.85 0.71
C ASP A 555 -10.36 6.07 0.73
N ALA A 556 -9.74 5.92 1.90
CA ALA A 556 -8.30 6.08 2.12
C ALA A 556 -7.44 5.05 1.36
N ALA A 557 -8.04 3.98 0.85
CA ALA A 557 -7.37 2.93 0.10
C ALA A 557 -7.55 3.16 -1.41
N VAL A 558 -6.45 3.31 -2.09
CA VAL A 558 -6.43 3.50 -3.55
C VAL A 558 -6.57 2.17 -4.29
N TYR A 559 -5.93 1.11 -3.78
CA TYR A 559 -6.03 -0.24 -4.33
C TYR A 559 -7.06 -1.07 -3.56
N LYS A 560 -8.01 -1.69 -4.27
CA LYS A 560 -8.96 -2.67 -3.71
C LYS A 560 -8.80 -3.97 -4.49
N SER A 561 -8.32 -5.04 -3.85
CA SER A 561 -8.41 -6.38 -4.41
C SER A 561 -9.88 -6.82 -4.36
N SER A 562 -10.67 -6.35 -5.31
CA SER A 562 -11.95 -6.96 -5.68
C SER A 562 -11.60 -8.06 -6.67
N GLY A 563 -12.12 -9.26 -6.55
CA GLY A 563 -11.77 -10.42 -7.37
C GLY A 563 -11.88 -10.29 -8.91
N ASP A 564 -11.92 -9.08 -9.43
CA ASP A 564 -11.71 -8.70 -10.83
C ASP A 564 -10.36 -7.96 -10.87
N ASP A 565 -9.33 -8.61 -11.41
CA ASP A 565 -7.95 -8.09 -11.60
C ASP A 565 -7.86 -7.00 -12.70
N ASP A 566 -8.98 -6.38 -13.09
CA ASP A 566 -9.09 -5.55 -14.29
C ASP A 566 -8.24 -4.26 -14.26
N ASN A 567 -7.72 -3.82 -13.09
CA ASN A 567 -6.93 -2.59 -12.97
C ASN A 567 -5.43 -2.82 -12.76
N ILE A 568 -4.96 -4.05 -12.60
CA ILE A 568 -3.53 -4.34 -12.47
C ILE A 568 -2.90 -4.35 -13.86
N LEU A 569 -1.99 -3.39 -14.10
CA LEU A 569 -1.25 -3.30 -15.35
C LEU A 569 -0.05 -4.23 -15.37
N PHE A 570 0.63 -4.34 -14.23
CA PHE A 570 1.85 -5.11 -14.09
C PHE A 570 2.11 -5.51 -12.64
N PHE A 571 2.65 -6.70 -12.44
CA PHE A 571 2.93 -7.28 -11.13
C PHE A 571 4.29 -7.98 -11.14
N GLN A 572 5.13 -7.72 -10.13
CA GLN A 572 6.43 -8.34 -10.01
C GLN A 572 6.69 -8.84 -8.59
N ALA A 573 6.88 -10.14 -8.44
CA ALA A 573 7.35 -10.72 -7.20
C ALA A 573 8.81 -10.33 -6.89
N ALA A 574 9.20 -10.40 -5.62
CA ALA A 574 10.60 -10.28 -5.25
C ALA A 574 11.39 -11.47 -5.83
N ALA A 575 12.46 -11.19 -6.54
CA ALA A 575 13.23 -12.19 -7.27
C ALA A 575 14.73 -11.96 -7.18
N TRP A 576 15.49 -12.97 -7.55
CA TRP A 576 16.94 -12.89 -7.65
C TRP A 576 17.39 -12.68 -9.09
N ASN A 577 18.24 -11.65 -9.32
CA ASN A 577 18.90 -11.38 -10.61
C ASN A 577 17.92 -11.23 -11.79
N LYS A 578 16.80 -10.55 -11.52
CA LYS A 578 15.72 -10.28 -12.48
C LYS A 578 15.61 -8.77 -12.66
N LEU A 579 15.73 -8.28 -13.89
CA LEU A 579 15.61 -6.86 -14.24
C LEU A 579 14.29 -6.62 -14.92
N THR A 580 13.48 -5.73 -14.37
CA THR A 580 12.24 -5.27 -14.99
C THR A 580 12.40 -3.81 -15.38
N ILE A 581 11.95 -3.46 -16.56
CA ILE A 581 11.91 -2.12 -17.13
C ILE A 581 10.47 -1.83 -17.55
N VAL A 582 9.92 -0.72 -17.13
CA VAL A 582 8.55 -0.28 -17.41
C VAL A 582 8.58 1.17 -17.88
N LEU A 583 7.93 1.49 -19.00
CA LEU A 583 7.61 2.86 -19.37
C LEU A 583 6.33 3.25 -18.64
N ARG A 584 6.46 4.07 -17.60
CA ARG A 584 5.34 4.46 -16.75
C ARG A 584 4.78 5.80 -17.17
N ASP A 585 3.50 5.80 -17.55
CA ASP A 585 2.74 7.00 -17.87
C ASP A 585 2.22 7.71 -16.61
N SER A 586 1.78 8.96 -16.78
CA SER A 586 1.03 9.68 -15.76
C SER A 586 -0.29 8.97 -15.48
N GLY A 587 -0.70 8.95 -14.22
CA GLY A 587 -1.92 8.29 -13.77
C GLY A 587 -1.75 6.81 -13.40
N ALA A 588 -0.67 6.14 -13.81
CA ALA A 588 -0.37 4.80 -13.32
C ALA A 588 0.10 4.87 -11.85
N LEU A 589 -0.56 4.10 -10.98
CA LEU A 589 -0.21 3.97 -9.57
C LEU A 589 0.82 2.87 -9.37
N LYS A 590 1.73 3.05 -8.41
CA LYS A 590 2.76 2.08 -8.07
C LYS A 590 2.92 1.93 -6.56
N PHE A 591 3.09 0.70 -6.09
CA PHE A 591 3.42 0.40 -4.70
C PHE A 591 4.16 -0.93 -4.53
N VAL A 592 4.74 -1.14 -3.35
CA VAL A 592 5.31 -2.43 -2.92
C VAL A 592 4.48 -2.92 -1.74
N LYS A 593 3.81 -4.06 -1.90
CA LYS A 593 3.02 -4.68 -0.83
C LYS A 593 3.86 -4.89 0.43
N TYR A 594 3.24 -4.72 1.59
CA TYR A 594 3.86 -4.98 2.88
C TYR A 594 4.54 -6.35 2.93
N VAL A 595 5.80 -6.37 3.37
CA VAL A 595 6.57 -7.61 3.52
C VAL A 595 6.21 -8.27 4.85
N SER A 596 5.47 -9.36 4.79
CA SER A 596 5.02 -10.10 5.98
C SER A 596 6.19 -10.70 6.76
N ARG A 597 6.01 -10.91 8.06
CA ARG A 597 6.94 -11.67 8.92
C ARG A 597 7.13 -13.12 8.46
N LYS A 598 6.19 -13.68 7.70
CA LYS A 598 6.26 -15.00 7.10
C LYS A 598 7.32 -15.13 6.01
N ALA A 599 7.73 -14.03 5.40
CA ALA A 599 8.79 -14.03 4.40
C ALA A 599 10.08 -14.63 4.96
N LYS A 600 10.79 -15.42 4.15
CA LYS A 600 12.03 -16.13 4.57
C LYS A 600 13.22 -15.19 4.75
N GLY A 601 13.15 -13.99 4.17
CA GLY A 601 14.16 -12.94 4.25
C GLY A 601 13.57 -11.57 3.96
N ASP A 602 14.40 -10.56 3.87
CA ASP A 602 14.02 -9.22 3.43
C ASP A 602 13.93 -9.17 1.90
N ARG A 603 13.06 -8.31 1.36
CA ARG A 603 13.09 -7.99 -0.06
C ARG A 603 14.20 -6.97 -0.34
N TRP A 604 14.99 -7.24 -1.38
CA TRP A 604 16.07 -6.37 -1.83
C TRP A 604 15.94 -6.06 -3.31
N ASP A 605 16.07 -4.81 -3.68
CA ASP A 605 16.12 -4.40 -5.07
C ASP A 605 16.97 -3.14 -5.27
N ILE A 606 17.26 -2.83 -6.54
CA ILE A 606 17.73 -1.53 -6.97
C ILE A 606 16.64 -0.92 -7.82
N SER A 607 16.16 0.24 -7.41
CA SER A 607 15.16 1.02 -8.13
C SER A 607 15.84 2.16 -8.88
N GLY A 608 15.53 2.30 -10.16
CA GLY A 608 16.00 3.39 -11.01
C GLY A 608 14.82 4.11 -11.65
N VAL A 609 14.90 5.43 -11.73
CA VAL A 609 13.98 6.28 -12.48
C VAL A 609 14.81 7.05 -13.49
N PHE A 610 14.43 6.94 -14.77
CA PHE A 610 15.11 7.59 -15.88
C PHE A 610 14.10 8.46 -16.64
N GLU A 611 14.34 9.77 -16.64
CA GLU A 611 13.59 10.69 -17.49
C GLU A 611 14.02 10.48 -18.94
N VAL A 612 13.07 10.45 -19.85
CA VAL A 612 13.30 10.22 -21.27
C VAL A 612 12.78 11.37 -22.13
N GLU A 613 13.39 11.56 -23.31
CA GLU A 613 12.94 12.53 -24.31
C GLU A 613 11.56 12.05 -24.83
N GLU A 614 10.60 12.97 -24.98
CA GLU A 614 9.34 12.66 -25.66
C GLU A 614 9.65 12.27 -27.10
N GLN A 615 9.10 11.17 -27.56
CA GLN A 615 8.98 10.91 -29.00
C GLN A 615 7.89 11.86 -29.49
N ASP A 616 8.28 12.90 -30.23
CA ASP A 616 7.32 13.63 -31.03
C ASP A 616 6.72 12.61 -32.01
N ASP A 617 5.44 12.30 -31.88
CA ASP A 617 4.69 11.61 -32.92
C ASP A 617 4.76 12.52 -34.15
N ASP A 618 5.78 12.33 -34.99
CA ASP A 618 5.84 12.93 -36.30
C ASP A 618 4.59 12.40 -37.04
N GLU A 619 3.52 13.23 -37.03
CA GLU A 619 2.41 13.05 -37.96
C GLU A 619 3.04 12.87 -39.36
N ASP A 620 2.94 11.65 -39.89
CA ASP A 620 3.27 11.34 -41.27
C ASP A 620 2.57 12.35 -42.16
N GLY A 621 3.27 13.44 -42.43
CA GLY A 621 2.91 14.43 -43.45
C GLY A 621 3.04 13.77 -44.81
N ASP A 622 1.95 13.14 -45.25
CA ASP A 622 1.78 12.65 -46.63
C ASP A 622 2.01 13.82 -47.61
N GLY A 623 3.24 13.92 -48.12
CA GLY A 623 3.67 14.89 -49.10
C GLY A 623 3.06 14.62 -50.45
N ALA A 624 1.86 15.18 -50.70
CA ALA A 624 1.35 15.32 -52.06
C ALA A 624 1.96 16.56 -52.72
N GLU A 625 2.94 16.39 -53.58
CA GLU A 625 3.35 17.36 -54.59
C GLU A 625 2.21 17.65 -55.54
N GLY A 626 1.93 18.94 -55.81
CA GLY A 626 0.97 19.32 -56.84
C GLY A 626 0.79 20.85 -57.03
N ASP A 627 1.68 21.42 -57.76
CA ASP A 627 1.49 22.38 -58.85
C ASP A 627 1.00 23.86 -58.57
N ASN A 628 1.77 24.72 -59.15
CA ASN A 628 1.74 26.16 -59.38
C ASN A 628 0.40 26.88 -59.55
N GLY A 629 0.33 28.12 -59.06
CA GLY A 629 -0.63 29.13 -59.51
C GLY A 629 -0.51 30.47 -58.77
N GLU A 630 -0.01 31.46 -59.47
CA GLU A 630 0.17 32.88 -59.13
C GLU A 630 -1.07 33.60 -58.59
N GLY A 631 -0.86 34.54 -57.66
CA GLY A 631 -1.54 35.83 -57.78
C GLY A 631 -2.24 36.42 -56.56
N ALA A 632 -1.70 37.58 -56.12
CA ALA A 632 -2.37 38.72 -55.48
C ALA A 632 -2.62 38.76 -53.96
N ALA A 633 -1.89 39.67 -53.33
CA ALA A 633 -2.17 40.32 -52.03
C ALA A 633 -3.23 41.44 -52.20
N PRO A 634 -3.59 42.19 -51.12
CA PRO A 634 -3.77 41.90 -49.69
C PRO A 634 -5.17 42.32 -49.19
N GLY A 635 -5.57 41.89 -48.03
CA GLY A 635 -6.77 42.38 -47.34
C GLY A 635 -6.63 42.24 -45.83
N ASP A 636 -6.58 43.36 -45.15
CA ASP A 636 -6.64 43.53 -43.72
C ASP A 636 -7.90 42.90 -43.11
N GLY A 637 -7.78 42.18 -42.06
CA GLY A 637 -8.89 41.65 -41.25
C GLY A 637 -8.43 41.44 -39.82
N GLU A 638 -8.77 42.38 -38.97
CA GLU A 638 -8.67 42.34 -37.53
C GLU A 638 -9.40 41.09 -37.00
N SER A 639 -8.75 40.30 -36.17
CA SER A 639 -9.38 39.27 -35.37
C SER A 639 -9.37 39.71 -33.92
N ASP A 640 -10.57 39.95 -33.39
CA ASP A 640 -10.87 40.26 -32.01
C ASP A 640 -10.46 39.08 -31.10
N GLU A 641 -9.52 39.31 -30.22
CA GLU A 641 -9.23 38.47 -29.04
C GLU A 641 -10.27 38.81 -27.97
N GLU A 642 -11.24 37.93 -27.72
CA GLU A 642 -12.10 38.02 -26.55
C GLU A 642 -11.36 37.48 -25.31
N GLU A 643 -10.79 38.38 -24.51
CA GLU A 643 -10.38 38.13 -23.13
C GLU A 643 -11.62 37.92 -22.25
N PHE A 644 -11.72 36.73 -21.65
CA PHE A 644 -12.69 36.44 -20.62
C PHE A 644 -12.23 37.00 -19.27
N ASN A 645 -12.76 38.15 -18.87
CA ASN A 645 -12.52 38.79 -17.58
C ASN A 645 -13.65 38.51 -16.60
N GLY A 646 -13.21 38.05 -15.45
CA GLY A 646 -13.83 37.61 -14.24
C GLY A 646 -15.05 38.38 -13.70
N PHE A 647 -15.72 37.68 -12.81
CA PHE A 647 -16.82 38.12 -11.95
C PHE A 647 -16.45 39.36 -11.14
N SER A 648 -17.27 40.41 -11.28
CA SER A 648 -17.28 41.55 -10.35
C SER A 648 -18.52 41.50 -9.46
N ASP A 649 -18.27 41.72 -8.19
CA ASP A 649 -19.25 41.98 -7.12
C ASP A 649 -20.25 43.08 -7.50
N SER A 650 -21.51 42.88 -7.14
CA SER A 650 -22.41 44.00 -6.88
C SER A 650 -23.30 43.71 -5.68
N ALA A 651 -23.00 44.44 -4.63
CA ALA A 651 -23.85 44.65 -3.46
C ALA A 651 -24.98 45.65 -3.78
N ASP A 652 -25.96 45.65 -2.86
CA ASP A 652 -27.02 46.64 -2.58
C ASP A 652 -28.36 46.42 -3.31
N SER A 653 -29.45 46.36 -2.64
CA SER A 653 -30.07 47.10 -1.55
C SER A 653 -31.52 46.63 -1.32
N GLU A 654 -31.90 46.55 -0.08
CA GLU A 654 -33.14 46.90 0.61
C GLU A 654 -34.50 46.95 -0.12
N SER A 655 -35.43 46.38 0.58
CA SER A 655 -36.78 46.85 1.03
C SER A 655 -37.95 46.01 0.50
N ASP A 656 -38.66 45.38 1.31
CA ASP A 656 -39.91 45.47 2.07
C ASP A 656 -40.27 44.12 2.68
#